data_e2342ec9bd5b5269742146c7b6b61e33
#
_entry.id   e2342ec9bd5b5269742146c7b6b61e33
#
_cell.length_a   1.000
_cell.length_b   1.000
_cell.length_c   1.000
_cell.angle_alpha   90.00
_cell.angle_beta   90.00
_cell.angle_gamma   90.00
#
_symmetry.space_group_name_H-M   'P 1'
#
loop_
_entity.id
_entity.type
_entity.pdbx_description
1 polymer ?
#
loop_
_entity_poly.entity_id
_entity_poly.type
_entity_poly.pdbx_seq_one_letter_code
_entity_poly.pdbx_strand_id
1 'polypeptide(L)'
;MKELDKTYNPSEIEGRIYDKWMEKKYFHAEVNRDKKPFTIVMPPPNITGQLHMGHALDNTMQDILIRYKRMQGYEALWQPGTDHAAIATEVKVIQNLKTKGIEKKDLTRDQFLKYAWEWKDEYGGRIVRQLKKLGSSADWDRERFTMDEGCSEAVKEVFIRLYEKGYIYKGSRIINWCPVCKTSISDAEVEHVEQEGHFWHIKYPIVGEEGRFVEIATTRPETMLGDTAVAVNPDDERYKDIVGKMLLLPIVNKEIPVIADPYVDKEFGTGCVKITPAHDPNDFEVGKRHNLPEINVMNDDGTINANGGKYEGMDRYEARKAIVAELESMGLLVKVVPHVHAVGTHDRCKTTVEPLVKQQWFVKMDEMAKPAIAALKEGRLKFVPENYGKTYLHWLEGIRDWCISRQLWWGHRIPAYYCDECGEMVVSKDAPTCCPKCGCTHMTQDPDTLDTWFSSALWPFSTLGWPKKTPEYEYFYPTDVLVTGYDIIFFWVIRMVFSGIEQTGKEPFHTVLIHGLVRDSQGRKMSKSLGNGIDPLEVIDKYGADALRMTLMTGNAPGNDMRFYYERVEASRNFANKIWNASRFIMMNMEKASTDNVSLEDLTMADKWILTKCNSLIEEVTENLDRYEMGIALQKVYDFVWEEFCDWYIEMVKPRLWDDGNKSQAAAIWTLKTVLIQSLKLLHPFIPFVTEEIFCNLQDEEESIMVSSWPVSKPEWNFTEEEEAVEMMKDAVRAIRTVRTSMNVPPSKKATVYVVSEDAKVREIFEHNKIFFATLGYANEVLIQSDKAGIAEDAVSAVTARATMYMPFAELVDVAKEIERLEKEEKKLEGELKRSNSMLSNERFISKAPAEKIAEEKAKLEKYEATMKQVQERLAALKK
;
A
#
# COMPACT_ATOMS: atom_id res chain seq x y z
N MET A 1 -15.22 34.79 -17.42
CA MET A 1 -14.21 33.71 -17.23
C MET A 1 -12.87 34.36 -16.85
N LYS A 2 -12.14 33.79 -15.87
CA LYS A 2 -10.77 34.23 -15.57
C LYS A 2 -9.80 33.51 -16.51
N GLU A 3 -8.83 34.22 -17.05
CA GLU A 3 -7.79 33.61 -17.85
C GLU A 3 -6.86 32.76 -16.94
N LEU A 4 -6.61 31.50 -17.33
CA LEU A 4 -5.66 30.62 -16.64
C LEU A 4 -4.22 31.08 -16.92
N ASP A 5 -3.37 31.02 -15.91
CA ASP A 5 -1.95 31.28 -16.04
C ASP A 5 -1.25 30.37 -17.07
N LYS A 6 -0.08 30.79 -17.58
CA LYS A 6 0.64 30.02 -18.61
C LYS A 6 1.04 28.62 -18.17
N THR A 7 1.28 28.41 -16.89
CA THR A 7 1.71 27.15 -16.28
C THR A 7 0.92 26.86 -15.03
N TYR A 8 0.59 25.61 -14.78
CA TYR A 8 0.03 25.18 -13.52
C TYR A 8 1.06 25.27 -12.40
N ASN A 9 0.74 26.03 -11.34
CA ASN A 9 1.58 26.17 -10.16
C ASN A 9 0.85 25.61 -8.92
N PRO A 10 1.12 24.38 -8.51
CA PRO A 10 0.46 23.75 -7.36
C PRO A 10 0.59 24.54 -6.07
N SER A 11 1.76 25.14 -5.82
CA SER A 11 2.03 25.85 -4.56
C SER A 11 1.16 27.08 -4.32
N GLU A 12 0.64 27.70 -5.39
CA GLU A 12 -0.26 28.87 -5.31
C GLU A 12 -1.74 28.48 -5.27
N ILE A 13 -2.05 27.28 -5.77
CA ILE A 13 -3.43 26.84 -6.02
C ILE A 13 -3.94 25.90 -4.92
N GLU A 14 -3.16 24.88 -4.55
CA GLU A 14 -3.62 23.78 -3.69
C GLU A 14 -4.10 24.26 -2.31
N GLY A 15 -3.32 25.14 -1.65
CA GLY A 15 -3.68 25.67 -0.34
C GLY A 15 -5.00 26.45 -0.37
N ARG A 16 -5.14 27.34 -1.34
CA ARG A 16 -6.35 28.17 -1.50
C ARG A 16 -7.60 27.35 -1.80
N ILE A 17 -7.48 26.31 -2.63
CA ILE A 17 -8.59 25.42 -2.95
C ILE A 17 -8.99 24.63 -1.71
N TYR A 18 -8.02 24.07 -0.98
CA TYR A 18 -8.30 23.27 0.20
C TYR A 18 -8.99 24.09 1.28
N ASP A 19 -8.54 25.36 1.51
CA ASP A 19 -9.17 26.27 2.46
C ASP A 19 -10.62 26.59 2.05
N LYS A 20 -10.89 26.81 0.76
CA LYS A 20 -12.25 26.97 0.22
C LYS A 20 -13.12 25.77 0.52
N TRP A 21 -12.64 24.56 0.28
CA TRP A 21 -13.40 23.34 0.55
C TRP A 21 -13.74 23.17 2.03
N MET A 22 -12.77 23.49 2.90
CA MET A 22 -12.97 23.48 4.36
C MET A 22 -14.01 24.53 4.82
N GLU A 23 -13.90 25.74 4.32
CA GLU A 23 -14.83 26.84 4.64
C GLU A 23 -16.27 26.51 4.21
N LYS A 24 -16.41 25.90 3.03
CA LYS A 24 -17.69 25.48 2.47
C LYS A 24 -18.21 24.18 3.06
N LYS A 25 -17.45 23.51 3.91
CA LYS A 25 -17.78 22.22 4.54
C LYS A 25 -18.14 21.11 3.56
N TYR A 26 -17.52 21.06 2.39
CA TYR A 26 -17.80 20.03 1.37
C TYR A 26 -17.43 18.62 1.81
N PHE A 27 -16.63 18.48 2.86
CA PHE A 27 -16.22 17.18 3.41
C PHE A 27 -17.15 16.67 4.51
N HIS A 28 -18.00 17.57 5.05
CA HIS A 28 -18.88 17.23 6.16
C HIS A 28 -20.06 16.36 5.69
N ALA A 29 -20.30 15.25 6.37
CA ALA A 29 -21.42 14.35 6.12
C ALA A 29 -22.47 14.47 7.24
N GLU A 30 -23.71 14.53 6.87
CA GLU A 30 -24.84 14.65 7.80
C GLU A 30 -25.75 13.42 7.73
N VAL A 31 -26.50 13.18 8.79
CA VAL A 31 -27.53 12.15 8.78
C VAL A 31 -28.68 12.57 7.87
N ASN A 32 -28.67 12.08 6.64
CA ASN A 32 -29.68 12.39 5.63
C ASN A 32 -30.34 11.09 5.12
N ARG A 33 -31.52 10.78 5.62
CA ARG A 33 -32.22 9.53 5.31
C ARG A 33 -32.77 9.45 3.87
N ASP A 34 -32.75 10.56 3.14
CA ASP A 34 -33.13 10.59 1.72
C ASP A 34 -31.98 10.14 0.80
N LYS A 35 -30.76 10.06 1.33
CA LYS A 35 -29.57 9.58 0.63
C LYS A 35 -29.12 8.24 1.21
N LYS A 36 -28.38 7.48 0.40
CA LYS A 36 -27.67 6.29 0.89
C LYS A 36 -26.37 6.72 1.54
N PRO A 37 -26.01 6.21 2.73
CA PRO A 37 -24.71 6.43 3.30
C PRO A 37 -23.64 5.65 2.53
N PHE A 38 -22.44 6.20 2.52
CA PHE A 38 -21.21 5.46 2.16
C PHE A 38 -20.13 5.88 3.14
N THR A 39 -19.64 4.92 3.91
CA THR A 39 -18.76 5.21 5.05
C THR A 39 -17.43 4.48 4.93
N ILE A 40 -16.35 5.22 5.10
CA ILE A 40 -15.01 4.69 5.31
C ILE A 40 -14.49 5.22 6.65
N VAL A 41 -13.97 4.33 7.51
CA VAL A 41 -13.17 4.75 8.66
C VAL A 41 -11.71 4.77 8.24
N MET A 42 -11.05 5.90 8.43
CA MET A 42 -9.62 6.03 8.14
C MET A 42 -8.84 5.14 9.12
N PRO A 43 -7.91 4.28 8.64
CA PRO A 43 -6.93 3.67 9.53
C PRO A 43 -6.22 4.75 10.33
N PRO A 44 -6.42 4.83 11.66
CA PRO A 44 -5.93 5.96 12.43
C PRO A 44 -4.40 5.90 12.53
N PRO A 45 -3.67 6.89 11.96
CA PRO A 45 -2.23 6.89 12.03
C PRO A 45 -1.74 6.98 13.48
N ASN A 46 -0.68 6.23 13.78
CA ASN A 46 -0.02 6.25 15.07
C ASN A 46 0.69 7.59 15.31
N ILE A 47 0.51 8.20 16.49
CA ILE A 47 1.16 9.47 16.87
C ILE A 47 2.66 9.32 17.17
N THR A 48 3.34 8.43 16.49
CA THR A 48 4.77 8.11 16.70
C THR A 48 5.74 8.90 15.83
N GLY A 49 5.23 9.71 14.91
CA GLY A 49 6.04 10.52 14.01
C GLY A 49 5.24 11.01 12.82
N GLN A 50 5.98 11.38 11.75
CA GLN A 50 5.36 11.84 10.50
C GLN A 50 4.93 10.68 9.60
N LEU A 51 3.98 10.96 8.71
CA LEU A 51 3.50 10.03 7.70
C LEU A 51 4.61 9.63 6.71
N HIS A 52 4.45 8.47 6.10
CA HIS A 52 5.31 7.94 5.05
C HIS A 52 4.49 7.60 3.79
N MET A 53 5.15 7.19 2.70
CA MET A 53 4.49 6.89 1.42
C MET A 53 3.36 5.84 1.52
N GLY A 54 3.46 4.87 2.43
CA GLY A 54 2.38 3.91 2.66
C GLY A 54 1.09 4.58 3.13
N HIS A 55 1.18 5.55 4.02
CA HIS A 55 0.02 6.35 4.44
C HIS A 55 -0.53 7.22 3.30
N ALA A 56 0.35 7.77 2.46
CA ALA A 56 -0.08 8.54 1.30
C ALA A 56 -0.85 7.67 0.30
N LEU A 57 -0.41 6.43 0.05
CA LEU A 57 -1.11 5.46 -0.78
C LEU A 57 -2.48 5.12 -0.19
N ASP A 58 -2.50 4.66 1.07
CA ASP A 58 -3.71 4.26 1.79
C ASP A 58 -4.78 5.37 1.78
N ASN A 59 -4.38 6.59 2.15
CA ASN A 59 -5.30 7.73 2.17
C ASN A 59 -5.74 8.16 0.78
N THR A 60 -4.88 8.09 -0.23
CA THR A 60 -5.26 8.41 -1.62
C THR A 60 -6.33 7.47 -2.14
N MET A 61 -6.22 6.16 -1.87
CA MET A 61 -7.23 5.18 -2.27
C MET A 61 -8.58 5.45 -1.61
N GLN A 62 -8.59 5.75 -0.31
CA GLN A 62 -9.82 6.09 0.42
C GLN A 62 -10.45 7.37 -0.13
N ASP A 63 -9.66 8.41 -0.35
CA ASP A 63 -10.14 9.70 -0.84
C ASP A 63 -10.76 9.59 -2.24
N ILE A 64 -10.20 8.75 -3.11
CA ILE A 64 -10.77 8.48 -4.44
C ILE A 64 -12.15 7.89 -4.31
N LEU A 65 -12.35 6.89 -3.45
CA LEU A 65 -13.66 6.26 -3.24
C LEU A 65 -14.67 7.25 -2.64
N ILE A 66 -14.26 8.03 -1.66
CA ILE A 66 -15.12 9.03 -1.01
C ILE A 66 -15.55 10.11 -2.00
N ARG A 67 -14.63 10.66 -2.81
CA ARG A 67 -14.94 11.67 -3.83
C ARG A 67 -15.87 11.09 -4.89
N TYR A 68 -15.57 9.89 -5.37
CA TYR A 68 -16.40 9.18 -6.34
C TYR A 68 -17.83 8.97 -5.82
N LYS A 69 -17.99 8.42 -4.62
CA LYS A 69 -19.34 8.18 -4.03
C LYS A 69 -20.07 9.46 -3.70
N ARG A 70 -19.38 10.51 -3.26
CA ARG A 70 -19.97 11.84 -3.06
C ARG A 70 -20.55 12.39 -4.36
N MET A 71 -19.80 12.30 -5.46
CA MET A 71 -20.27 12.72 -6.78
C MET A 71 -21.43 11.84 -7.30
N GLN A 72 -21.53 10.58 -6.88
CA GLN A 72 -22.68 9.72 -7.16
C GLN A 72 -23.92 10.05 -6.31
N GLY A 73 -23.84 11.03 -5.43
CA GLY A 73 -24.97 11.51 -4.60
C GLY A 73 -25.15 10.75 -3.29
N TYR A 74 -24.19 9.90 -2.89
CA TYR A 74 -24.19 9.30 -1.56
C TYR A 74 -23.91 10.34 -0.48
N GLU A 75 -24.40 10.10 0.72
CA GLU A 75 -23.92 10.79 1.91
C GLU A 75 -22.62 10.11 2.34
N ALA A 76 -21.50 10.65 1.88
CA ALA A 76 -20.19 10.00 1.98
C ALA A 76 -19.41 10.50 3.20
N LEU A 77 -19.30 9.65 4.22
CA LEU A 77 -18.53 9.93 5.43
C LEU A 77 -17.14 9.26 5.33
N TRP A 78 -16.11 10.06 5.35
CA TRP A 78 -14.77 9.58 5.64
C TRP A 78 -14.37 10.02 7.05
N GLN A 79 -14.46 9.06 8.00
CA GLN A 79 -14.24 9.31 9.42
C GLN A 79 -12.73 9.33 9.73
N PRO A 80 -12.14 10.50 10.05
CA PRO A 80 -10.72 10.62 10.38
C PRO A 80 -10.44 10.41 11.87
N GLY A 81 -9.17 10.18 12.17
CA GLY A 81 -8.66 10.19 13.53
C GLY A 81 -7.22 9.68 13.63
N THR A 82 -6.73 9.57 14.85
CA THR A 82 -5.37 9.12 15.18
C THR A 82 -5.40 8.08 16.30
N ASP A 83 -4.37 7.20 16.32
CA ASP A 83 -4.21 6.16 17.32
C ASP A 83 -3.13 6.55 18.35
N HIS A 84 -3.41 6.28 19.61
CA HIS A 84 -2.48 6.52 20.72
C HIS A 84 -1.25 5.59 20.69
N ALA A 85 -1.36 4.45 20.01
CA ALA A 85 -0.25 3.52 19.75
C ALA A 85 0.59 3.16 20.97
N ALA A 86 -0.06 2.74 22.02
CA ALA A 86 0.46 2.43 23.37
C ALA A 86 1.99 2.27 23.50
N ILE A 87 2.56 1.10 23.20
CA ILE A 87 4.01 0.80 23.33
C ILE A 87 4.84 1.77 22.48
N ALA A 88 4.45 1.95 21.22
CA ALA A 88 5.25 2.71 20.27
C ALA A 88 5.37 4.18 20.66
N THR A 89 4.30 4.78 21.16
CA THR A 89 4.28 6.17 21.64
C THR A 89 5.04 6.29 22.96
N GLU A 90 4.83 5.38 23.92
CA GLU A 90 5.54 5.41 25.19
C GLU A 90 7.06 5.36 25.01
N VAL A 91 7.55 4.49 24.11
CA VAL A 91 8.99 4.42 23.74
C VAL A 91 9.49 5.75 23.18
N LYS A 92 8.69 6.42 22.31
CA LYS A 92 9.06 7.72 21.74
C LYS A 92 9.10 8.83 22.79
N VAL A 93 8.13 8.87 23.69
CA VAL A 93 8.09 9.83 24.80
C VAL A 93 9.29 9.62 25.72
N ILE A 94 9.62 8.36 26.07
CA ILE A 94 10.81 8.05 26.89
C ILE A 94 12.10 8.52 26.17
N GLN A 95 12.24 8.24 24.88
CA GLN A 95 13.40 8.71 24.09
C GLN A 95 13.51 10.24 24.11
N ASN A 96 12.40 10.95 23.92
CA ASN A 96 12.37 12.42 23.97
C ASN A 96 12.72 12.94 25.38
N LEU A 97 12.21 12.33 26.45
CA LEU A 97 12.55 12.71 27.81
C LEU A 97 14.04 12.53 28.12
N LYS A 98 14.64 11.43 27.65
CA LYS A 98 16.10 11.20 27.78
C LYS A 98 16.94 12.29 27.13
N THR A 99 16.52 12.84 25.98
CA THR A 99 17.25 13.98 25.37
C THR A 99 17.19 15.24 26.24
N LYS A 100 16.18 15.32 27.13
CA LYS A 100 16.02 16.41 28.11
C LYS A 100 16.65 16.10 29.47
N GLY A 101 17.34 14.94 29.60
CA GLY A 101 17.96 14.50 30.86
C GLY A 101 16.97 13.98 31.89
N ILE A 102 15.76 13.58 31.50
CA ILE A 102 14.70 13.08 32.37
C ILE A 102 14.55 11.57 32.18
N GLU A 103 14.65 10.79 33.25
CA GLU A 103 14.44 9.34 33.23
C GLU A 103 13.01 9.00 33.73
N LYS A 104 12.35 8.04 33.04
CA LYS A 104 10.97 7.61 33.42
C LYS A 104 10.87 7.17 34.89
N LYS A 105 11.91 6.52 35.41
CA LYS A 105 11.95 6.04 36.82
C LYS A 105 11.85 7.16 37.88
N ASP A 106 12.19 8.40 37.50
CA ASP A 106 12.17 9.55 38.39
C ASP A 106 10.82 10.31 38.33
N LEU A 107 9.88 9.81 37.55
CA LEU A 107 8.55 10.39 37.38
C LEU A 107 7.47 9.54 38.05
N THR A 108 6.40 10.21 38.49
CA THR A 108 5.12 9.53 38.74
C THR A 108 4.38 9.26 37.44
N ARG A 109 3.39 8.35 37.44
CA ARG A 109 2.52 8.08 36.31
C ARG A 109 1.88 9.36 35.77
N ASP A 110 1.32 10.19 36.63
CA ASP A 110 0.64 11.43 36.22
C ASP A 110 1.59 12.44 35.56
N GLN A 111 2.82 12.55 36.09
CA GLN A 111 3.85 13.39 35.46
C GLN A 111 4.24 12.88 34.07
N PHE A 112 4.40 11.58 33.90
CA PHE A 112 4.69 10.98 32.61
C PHE A 112 3.54 11.17 31.63
N LEU A 113 2.29 10.95 32.05
CA LEU A 113 1.12 11.13 31.21
C LEU A 113 0.99 12.57 30.68
N LYS A 114 1.39 13.57 31.48
CA LYS A 114 1.42 14.96 31.01
C LYS A 114 2.32 15.11 29.76
N TYR A 115 3.53 14.55 29.81
CA TYR A 115 4.43 14.57 28.64
C TYR A 115 3.89 13.77 27.45
N ALA A 116 3.18 12.68 27.71
CA ALA A 116 2.57 11.87 26.67
C ALA A 116 1.42 12.62 25.96
N TRP A 117 0.61 13.39 26.71
CA TRP A 117 -0.43 14.24 26.13
C TRP A 117 0.15 15.42 25.33
N GLU A 118 1.21 16.07 25.83
CA GLU A 118 1.95 17.11 25.09
C GLU A 118 2.50 16.54 23.76
N TRP A 119 3.04 15.33 23.78
CA TRP A 119 3.48 14.60 22.58
C TRP A 119 2.33 14.36 21.59
N LYS A 120 1.17 13.90 22.08
CA LYS A 120 -0.02 13.68 21.28
C LYS A 120 -0.47 14.97 20.58
N ASP A 121 -0.50 16.10 21.29
CA ASP A 121 -0.94 17.38 20.71
C ASP A 121 0.01 17.86 19.61
N GLU A 122 1.31 17.68 19.79
CA GLU A 122 2.31 18.04 18.77
C GLU A 122 2.21 17.17 17.52
N TYR A 123 2.29 15.85 17.68
CA TYR A 123 2.40 14.91 16.56
C TYR A 123 1.06 14.58 15.92
N GLY A 124 -0.02 14.51 16.68
CA GLY A 124 -1.37 14.35 16.13
C GLY A 124 -1.74 15.51 15.20
N GLY A 125 -1.53 16.75 15.66
CA GLY A 125 -1.76 17.93 14.84
C GLY A 125 -0.88 17.99 13.58
N ARG A 126 0.36 17.48 13.65
CA ARG A 126 1.26 17.38 12.48
C ARG A 126 0.73 16.40 11.43
N ILE A 127 0.29 15.22 11.86
CA ILE A 127 -0.28 14.19 10.99
C ILE A 127 -1.49 14.73 10.23
N VAL A 128 -2.43 15.40 10.93
CA VAL A 128 -3.61 16.00 10.30
C VAL A 128 -3.22 17.04 9.25
N ARG A 129 -2.25 17.90 9.54
CA ARG A 129 -1.74 18.87 8.56
C ARG A 129 -1.13 18.20 7.33
N GLN A 130 -0.42 17.08 7.50
CA GLN A 130 0.14 16.31 6.39
C GLN A 130 -0.96 15.71 5.50
N LEU A 131 -2.02 15.15 6.10
CA LEU A 131 -3.16 14.62 5.36
C LEU A 131 -3.92 15.70 4.59
N LYS A 132 -4.11 16.87 5.20
CA LYS A 132 -4.71 18.03 4.52
C LYS A 132 -3.88 18.48 3.32
N LYS A 133 -2.55 18.50 3.42
CA LYS A 133 -1.66 18.82 2.30
C LYS A 133 -1.74 17.79 1.17
N LEU A 134 -1.99 16.51 1.48
CA LEU A 134 -2.24 15.47 0.46
C LEU A 134 -3.58 15.67 -0.27
N GLY A 135 -4.45 16.55 0.22
CA GLY A 135 -5.77 16.81 -0.34
C GLY A 135 -6.86 15.87 0.18
N SER A 136 -6.63 15.20 1.32
CA SER A 136 -7.59 14.28 1.91
C SER A 136 -8.90 14.97 2.26
N SER A 137 -10.02 14.51 1.70
CA SER A 137 -11.37 15.08 1.92
C SER A 137 -12.13 14.40 3.06
N ALA A 138 -11.42 14.16 4.18
CA ALA A 138 -11.99 13.58 5.38
C ALA A 138 -12.86 14.61 6.14
N ASP A 139 -13.85 14.14 6.87
CA ASP A 139 -14.72 14.99 7.71
C ASP A 139 -13.98 15.41 8.99
N TRP A 140 -13.18 16.46 8.88
CA TRP A 140 -12.33 16.96 9.97
C TRP A 140 -13.13 17.52 11.15
N ASP A 141 -14.41 17.85 10.98
CA ASP A 141 -15.30 18.25 12.07
C ASP A 141 -15.60 17.04 13.00
N ARG A 142 -15.39 15.81 12.50
CA ARG A 142 -15.58 14.54 13.22
C ARG A 142 -14.26 13.85 13.59
N GLU A 143 -13.14 14.58 13.61
CA GLU A 143 -11.84 14.00 14.00
C GLU A 143 -11.92 13.34 15.38
N ARG A 144 -11.42 12.10 15.49
CA ARG A 144 -11.43 11.32 16.70
C ARG A 144 -10.00 10.90 17.10
N PHE A 145 -9.87 10.56 18.36
CA PHE A 145 -8.65 9.98 18.91
C PHE A 145 -9.00 8.74 19.73
N THR A 146 -8.24 7.65 19.60
CA THR A 146 -8.57 6.37 20.24
C THR A 146 -8.65 6.44 21.78
N MET A 147 -8.10 7.47 22.40
CA MET A 147 -8.22 7.74 23.85
C MET A 147 -9.09 8.96 24.17
N ASP A 148 -9.90 9.46 23.24
CA ASP A 148 -10.90 10.47 23.59
C ASP A 148 -11.98 9.89 24.54
N GLU A 149 -12.79 10.76 25.12
CA GLU A 149 -13.79 10.38 26.12
C GLU A 149 -14.77 9.31 25.58
N GLY A 150 -15.29 9.49 24.38
CA GLY A 150 -16.27 8.55 23.78
C GLY A 150 -15.66 7.21 23.42
N CYS A 151 -14.46 7.19 22.84
CA CYS A 151 -13.74 5.95 22.56
C CYS A 151 -13.33 5.24 23.87
N SER A 152 -12.94 5.98 24.90
CA SER A 152 -12.61 5.43 26.23
C SER A 152 -13.84 4.82 26.92
N GLU A 153 -15.02 5.43 26.78
CA GLU A 153 -16.29 4.86 27.28
C GLU A 153 -16.59 3.53 26.58
N ALA A 154 -16.42 3.48 25.25
CA ALA A 154 -16.61 2.25 24.47
C ALA A 154 -15.66 1.13 24.90
N VAL A 155 -14.39 1.45 25.14
CA VAL A 155 -13.38 0.48 25.62
C VAL A 155 -13.79 -0.13 26.96
N LYS A 156 -14.18 0.70 27.94
CA LYS A 156 -14.65 0.21 29.23
C LYS A 156 -15.91 -0.68 29.10
N GLU A 157 -16.85 -0.26 28.29
CA GLU A 157 -18.08 -1.02 28.03
C GLU A 157 -17.77 -2.41 27.45
N VAL A 158 -16.91 -2.49 26.41
CA VAL A 158 -16.51 -3.76 25.80
C VAL A 158 -15.80 -4.67 26.80
N PHE A 159 -14.87 -4.11 27.59
CA PHE A 159 -14.15 -4.89 28.61
C PHE A 159 -15.13 -5.52 29.60
N ILE A 160 -16.06 -4.73 30.15
CA ILE A 160 -17.04 -5.21 31.14
C ILE A 160 -17.94 -6.28 30.53
N ARG A 161 -18.51 -6.06 29.35
CA ARG A 161 -19.38 -7.05 28.69
C ARG A 161 -18.67 -8.37 28.44
N LEU A 162 -17.42 -8.34 27.96
CA LEU A 162 -16.64 -9.55 27.72
C LEU A 162 -16.26 -10.26 29.02
N TYR A 163 -15.99 -9.48 30.09
CA TYR A 163 -15.73 -10.03 31.42
C TYR A 163 -16.98 -10.72 32.00
N GLU A 164 -18.14 -10.09 31.96
CA GLU A 164 -19.41 -10.64 32.43
C GLU A 164 -19.81 -11.92 31.68
N LYS A 165 -19.48 -12.00 30.37
CA LYS A 165 -19.66 -13.23 29.56
C LYS A 165 -18.60 -14.30 29.86
N GLY A 166 -17.60 -14.02 30.66
CA GLY A 166 -16.48 -14.92 30.95
C GLY A 166 -15.50 -15.11 29.79
N TYR A 167 -15.51 -14.21 28.83
CA TYR A 167 -14.54 -14.19 27.75
C TYR A 167 -13.23 -13.49 28.15
N ILE A 168 -13.30 -12.46 28.99
CA ILE A 168 -12.10 -11.88 29.61
C ILE A 168 -11.86 -12.57 30.95
N TYR A 169 -10.62 -12.97 31.17
CA TYR A 169 -10.17 -13.57 32.43
C TYR A 169 -8.74 -13.16 32.76
N LYS A 170 -8.38 -13.23 34.05
CA LYS A 170 -7.01 -13.06 34.52
C LYS A 170 -6.41 -14.42 34.83
N GLY A 171 -5.23 -14.73 34.29
CA GLY A 171 -4.63 -16.06 34.45
C GLY A 171 -3.11 -16.04 34.23
N SER A 172 -2.45 -17.08 34.81
CA SER A 172 -1.03 -17.32 34.54
C SER A 172 -0.87 -18.14 33.29
N ARG A 173 -0.15 -17.57 32.33
CA ARG A 173 0.21 -18.24 31.06
C ARG A 173 1.60 -17.81 30.65
N ILE A 174 2.22 -18.61 29.80
CA ILE A 174 3.45 -18.18 29.14
C ILE A 174 3.13 -17.13 28.08
N ILE A 175 3.88 -16.04 28.12
CA ILE A 175 3.73 -14.90 27.23
C ILE A 175 5.07 -14.47 26.67
N ASN A 176 5.07 -13.76 25.56
CA ASN A 176 6.24 -13.07 25.05
C ASN A 176 6.49 -11.80 25.90
N TRP A 177 7.67 -11.69 26.47
CA TRP A 177 8.06 -10.58 27.33
C TRP A 177 9.24 -9.81 26.73
N CYS A 178 9.16 -8.50 26.67
CA CYS A 178 10.27 -7.66 26.29
C CYS A 178 11.02 -7.15 27.54
N PRO A 179 12.26 -7.57 27.80
CA PRO A 179 12.99 -7.17 29.00
C PRO A 179 13.46 -5.71 28.99
N VAL A 180 13.54 -5.08 27.81
CA VAL A 180 13.89 -3.66 27.67
C VAL A 180 12.66 -2.76 27.86
N CYS A 181 11.54 -3.08 27.21
CA CYS A 181 10.29 -2.33 27.38
C CYS A 181 9.56 -2.70 28.69
N LYS A 182 9.93 -3.82 29.33
CA LYS A 182 9.32 -4.37 30.54
C LYS A 182 7.81 -4.55 30.44
N THR A 183 7.38 -5.12 29.32
CA THR A 183 5.96 -5.37 29.03
C THR A 183 5.77 -6.64 28.22
N SER A 184 4.58 -7.22 28.31
CA SER A 184 4.12 -8.27 27.42
C SER A 184 3.95 -7.71 26.00
N ILE A 185 4.22 -8.55 25.00
CA ILE A 185 3.99 -8.26 23.58
C ILE A 185 3.19 -9.41 22.96
N SER A 186 2.43 -9.13 21.93
CA SER A 186 1.66 -10.15 21.22
C SER A 186 2.56 -10.98 20.29
N ASP A 187 2.12 -12.21 19.96
CA ASP A 187 2.87 -13.09 19.04
C ASP A 187 3.17 -12.42 17.70
N ALA A 188 2.27 -11.57 17.24
CA ALA A 188 2.41 -10.86 15.99
C ALA A 188 3.44 -9.70 16.03
N GLU A 189 3.81 -9.20 17.21
CA GLU A 189 4.86 -8.19 17.42
C GLU A 189 6.26 -8.82 17.55
N VAL A 190 6.34 -10.16 17.44
CA VAL A 190 7.61 -10.90 17.46
C VAL A 190 8.09 -11.13 16.03
N GLU A 191 9.18 -10.49 15.68
CA GLU A 191 9.89 -10.74 14.42
C GLU A 191 10.92 -11.87 14.61
N HIS A 192 10.88 -12.89 13.76
CA HIS A 192 11.86 -13.97 13.80
C HIS A 192 13.03 -13.62 12.90
N VAL A 193 14.20 -13.47 13.51
CA VAL A 193 15.46 -13.11 12.84
C VAL A 193 16.45 -14.27 12.97
N GLU A 194 16.99 -14.71 11.84
CA GLU A 194 18.07 -15.71 11.85
C GLU A 194 19.30 -15.13 12.55
N GLN A 195 19.79 -15.85 13.56
CA GLN A 195 20.97 -15.48 14.33
C GLN A 195 21.92 -16.67 14.43
N GLU A 196 23.22 -16.39 14.40
CA GLU A 196 24.23 -17.34 14.71
C GLU A 196 24.23 -17.65 16.20
N GLY A 197 24.10 -18.89 16.54
CA GLY A 197 24.10 -19.41 17.89
C GLY A 197 24.79 -20.75 17.98
N HIS A 198 24.53 -21.48 19.03
CA HIS A 198 25.12 -22.78 19.26
C HIS A 198 24.11 -23.73 19.88
N PHE A 199 24.31 -25.02 19.64
CA PHE A 199 23.81 -26.08 20.51
C PHE A 199 24.89 -26.46 21.52
N TRP A 200 24.55 -26.30 22.80
CA TRP A 200 25.37 -26.79 23.90
C TRP A 200 24.87 -28.17 24.31
N HIS A 201 25.70 -29.18 24.18
CA HIS A 201 25.41 -30.57 24.55
C HIS A 201 25.88 -30.81 25.99
N ILE A 202 24.97 -31.16 26.88
CA ILE A 202 25.17 -31.21 28.30
C ILE A 202 24.77 -32.59 28.85
N LYS A 203 25.55 -33.12 29.76
CA LYS A 203 25.26 -34.39 30.48
C LYS A 203 24.39 -34.11 31.69
N TYR A 204 23.27 -34.81 31.80
CA TYR A 204 22.47 -34.88 33.00
C TYR A 204 22.63 -36.27 33.61
N PRO A 205 23.38 -36.41 34.75
CA PRO A 205 23.65 -37.70 35.37
C PRO A 205 22.36 -38.39 35.87
N ILE A 206 22.27 -39.72 35.71
CA ILE A 206 21.17 -40.51 36.25
C ILE A 206 21.44 -40.78 37.71
N VAL A 207 20.47 -40.44 38.58
CA VAL A 207 20.60 -40.64 40.04
C VAL A 207 20.69 -42.12 40.36
N GLY A 208 21.72 -42.49 41.13
CA GLY A 208 21.97 -43.88 41.52
C GLY A 208 22.66 -44.76 40.50
N GLU A 209 23.03 -44.21 39.34
CA GLU A 209 23.76 -44.98 38.29
C GLU A 209 25.07 -44.25 37.94
N GLU A 210 26.13 -44.66 38.60
CA GLU A 210 27.43 -44.01 38.44
C GLU A 210 27.95 -44.08 36.98
N GLY A 211 28.35 -42.93 36.42
CA GLY A 211 28.87 -42.81 35.08
C GLY A 211 27.81 -42.81 33.98
N ARG A 212 26.54 -43.05 34.28
CA ARG A 212 25.44 -42.98 33.28
C ARG A 212 24.77 -41.64 33.27
N PHE A 213 24.50 -41.10 32.08
CA PHE A 213 23.90 -39.79 31.89
C PHE A 213 22.97 -39.76 30.69
N VAL A 214 22.08 -38.75 30.65
CA VAL A 214 21.34 -38.35 29.46
C VAL A 214 21.99 -37.12 28.85
N GLU A 215 22.22 -37.15 27.54
CA GLU A 215 22.75 -35.98 26.83
C GLU A 215 21.58 -35.15 26.28
N ILE A 216 21.53 -33.91 26.70
CA ILE A 216 20.59 -32.94 26.14
C ILE A 216 21.34 -31.88 25.30
N ALA A 217 20.66 -31.31 24.31
CA ALA A 217 21.17 -30.18 23.52
C ALA A 217 20.23 -28.97 23.67
N THR A 218 20.80 -27.83 23.99
CA THR A 218 20.02 -26.60 24.16
C THR A 218 20.67 -25.40 23.49
N THR A 219 19.87 -24.48 22.97
CA THR A 219 20.33 -23.16 22.49
C THR A 219 20.32 -22.10 23.61
N ARG A 220 19.78 -22.44 24.80
CA ARG A 220 19.56 -21.51 25.90
C ARG A 220 20.02 -22.11 27.24
N PRO A 221 21.34 -22.25 27.47
CA PRO A 221 21.87 -22.82 28.73
C PRO A 221 21.43 -22.09 30.00
N GLU A 222 21.19 -20.77 29.89
CA GLU A 222 20.75 -19.95 31.04
C GLU A 222 19.39 -20.36 31.64
N THR A 223 18.51 -20.96 30.81
CA THR A 223 17.19 -21.39 31.30
C THR A 223 17.23 -22.78 31.94
N MET A 224 18.33 -23.54 31.80
CA MET A 224 18.44 -24.88 32.39
C MET A 224 18.29 -24.86 33.90
N LEU A 225 18.60 -23.74 34.58
CA LEU A 225 18.44 -23.61 36.01
C LEU A 225 17.00 -23.80 36.49
N GLY A 226 16.02 -23.61 35.60
CA GLY A 226 14.59 -23.81 35.81
C GLY A 226 14.03 -25.12 35.24
N ASP A 227 14.87 -26.05 34.82
CA ASP A 227 14.41 -27.34 34.29
C ASP A 227 13.67 -28.15 35.34
N THR A 228 12.55 -28.76 34.94
CA THR A 228 11.71 -29.56 35.84
C THR A 228 11.50 -31.00 35.38
N ALA A 229 11.92 -31.33 34.16
CA ALA A 229 11.96 -32.68 33.62
C ALA A 229 12.87 -32.76 32.41
N VAL A 230 13.20 -33.98 31.96
CA VAL A 230 13.68 -34.27 30.64
C VAL A 230 12.63 -35.17 29.96
N ALA A 231 12.19 -34.79 28.77
CA ALA A 231 11.24 -35.58 27.99
C ALA A 231 11.93 -36.42 26.93
N VAL A 232 11.40 -37.61 26.68
CA VAL A 232 11.80 -38.54 25.61
C VAL A 232 10.55 -38.97 24.86
N ASN A 233 10.70 -39.39 23.60
CA ASN A 233 9.55 -39.92 22.88
C ASN A 233 9.19 -41.33 23.44
N PRO A 234 7.92 -41.66 23.69
CA PRO A 234 7.51 -42.96 24.21
C PRO A 234 7.89 -44.13 23.31
N ASP A 235 8.05 -43.90 22.01
CA ASP A 235 8.43 -44.92 21.01
C ASP A 235 9.93 -44.95 20.73
N ASP A 236 10.76 -44.25 21.49
CA ASP A 236 12.19 -44.24 21.31
C ASP A 236 12.83 -45.32 22.16
N GLU A 237 13.25 -46.40 21.49
CA GLU A 237 13.88 -47.58 22.14
C GLU A 237 15.15 -47.21 22.94
N ARG A 238 15.86 -46.16 22.57
CA ARG A 238 17.10 -45.72 23.23
C ARG A 238 16.89 -45.32 24.70
N TYR A 239 15.69 -44.91 25.06
CA TYR A 239 15.42 -44.26 26.32
C TYR A 239 14.30 -44.91 27.14
N LYS A 240 13.74 -46.04 26.68
CA LYS A 240 12.63 -46.73 27.37
C LYS A 240 13.02 -47.15 28.79
N ASP A 241 14.27 -47.52 29.03
CA ASP A 241 14.73 -47.97 30.33
C ASP A 241 14.97 -46.85 31.32
N ILE A 242 15.00 -45.60 30.88
CA ILE A 242 15.20 -44.43 31.76
C ILE A 242 13.91 -43.66 32.11
N VAL A 243 12.81 -43.95 31.40
CA VAL A 243 11.53 -43.29 31.71
C VAL A 243 11.13 -43.56 33.16
N GLY A 244 10.82 -42.51 33.92
CA GLY A 244 10.49 -42.58 35.33
C GLY A 244 11.71 -42.51 36.28
N LYS A 245 12.94 -42.61 35.77
CA LYS A 245 14.14 -42.37 36.57
C LYS A 245 14.35 -40.87 36.85
N MET A 246 15.15 -40.60 37.87
CA MET A 246 15.54 -39.21 38.24
C MET A 246 16.91 -38.87 37.62
N LEU A 247 17.03 -37.64 37.16
CA LEU A 247 18.29 -37.02 36.70
C LEU A 247 18.72 -35.96 37.71
N LEU A 248 20.01 -35.84 37.89
CA LEU A 248 20.57 -34.73 38.65
C LEU A 248 20.76 -33.51 37.73
N LEU A 249 19.96 -32.46 37.95
CA LEU A 249 20.14 -31.22 37.23
C LEU A 249 21.47 -30.56 37.57
N PRO A 250 22.40 -30.38 36.60
CA PRO A 250 23.71 -29.81 36.92
C PRO A 250 23.61 -28.42 37.55
N ILE A 251 24.64 -28.04 38.31
CA ILE A 251 24.75 -26.74 39.02
C ILE A 251 23.72 -26.57 40.13
N VAL A 252 22.45 -26.80 39.89
CA VAL A 252 21.35 -26.67 40.86
C VAL A 252 21.32 -27.85 41.81
N ASN A 253 21.84 -28.99 41.42
CA ASN A 253 21.84 -30.24 42.20
C ASN A 253 20.44 -30.69 42.62
N LYS A 254 19.44 -30.48 41.80
CA LYS A 254 18.05 -30.89 42.02
C LYS A 254 17.73 -32.13 41.20
N GLU A 255 16.97 -33.06 41.80
CA GLU A 255 16.48 -34.22 41.06
C GLU A 255 15.26 -33.85 40.21
N ILE A 256 15.29 -34.21 38.93
CA ILE A 256 14.20 -34.00 37.96
C ILE A 256 13.85 -35.34 37.24
N PRO A 257 12.58 -35.64 36.97
CA PRO A 257 12.19 -36.90 36.36
C PRO A 257 12.44 -36.93 34.85
N VAL A 258 12.64 -38.14 34.31
CA VAL A 258 12.52 -38.44 32.90
C VAL A 258 11.06 -38.79 32.60
N ILE A 259 10.44 -38.08 31.66
CA ILE A 259 9.04 -38.28 31.30
C ILE A 259 8.95 -38.73 29.81
N ALA A 260 7.88 -39.41 29.49
CA ALA A 260 7.59 -39.80 28.10
C ALA A 260 6.50 -38.89 27.53
N ASP A 261 6.79 -38.17 26.43
CA ASP A 261 5.85 -37.27 25.76
C ASP A 261 6.01 -37.35 24.24
N PRO A 262 4.93 -37.51 23.47
CA PRO A 262 4.97 -37.60 22.00
C PRO A 262 5.42 -36.29 21.32
N TYR A 263 5.51 -35.18 22.05
CA TYR A 263 6.06 -33.93 21.58
C TYR A 263 7.49 -34.07 21.10
N VAL A 264 8.28 -34.95 21.71
CA VAL A 264 9.71 -35.11 21.39
C VAL A 264 9.90 -35.80 20.04
N ASP A 265 10.59 -35.13 19.15
CA ASP A 265 11.05 -35.72 17.88
C ASP A 265 12.31 -36.58 18.14
N LYS A 266 12.18 -37.90 17.99
CA LYS A 266 13.27 -38.85 18.20
C LYS A 266 14.42 -38.76 17.20
N GLU A 267 14.18 -38.16 16.04
CA GLU A 267 15.20 -37.96 14.97
C GLU A 267 15.89 -36.59 15.10
N PHE A 268 15.41 -35.71 15.94
CA PHE A 268 16.00 -34.38 16.11
C PHE A 268 16.94 -34.31 17.31
N GLY A 269 18.15 -33.80 17.09
CA GLY A 269 19.17 -33.61 18.13
C GLY A 269 19.59 -34.92 18.81
N THR A 270 19.43 -34.95 20.15
CA THR A 270 19.73 -36.16 20.97
C THR A 270 18.54 -37.10 21.11
N GLY A 271 17.32 -36.68 20.72
CA GLY A 271 16.08 -37.38 21.06
C GLY A 271 15.61 -37.16 22.49
N CYS A 272 16.30 -36.31 23.26
CA CYS A 272 15.95 -35.90 24.61
C CYS A 272 15.81 -34.37 24.66
N VAL A 273 14.72 -33.89 25.24
CA VAL A 273 14.45 -32.46 25.37
C VAL A 273 14.33 -32.10 26.85
N LYS A 274 15.12 -31.11 27.29
CA LYS A 274 14.93 -30.50 28.59
C LYS A 274 13.61 -29.78 28.66
N ILE A 275 12.86 -29.86 29.72
CA ILE A 275 11.56 -29.21 29.90
C ILE A 275 11.66 -28.10 30.92
N THR A 276 11.51 -26.85 30.42
CA THR A 276 11.54 -25.64 31.24
C THR A 276 10.20 -24.89 31.08
N PRO A 277 9.14 -25.27 31.78
CA PRO A 277 7.79 -24.76 31.54
C PRO A 277 7.65 -23.23 31.65
N ALA A 278 8.50 -22.60 32.42
CA ALA A 278 8.46 -21.15 32.64
C ALA A 278 9.14 -20.34 31.51
N HIS A 279 9.88 -20.97 30.56
CA HIS A 279 10.75 -20.29 29.61
C HIS A 279 10.61 -20.76 28.15
N ASP A 280 9.72 -21.72 27.86
CA ASP A 280 9.42 -22.18 26.50
C ASP A 280 7.93 -22.52 26.36
N PRO A 281 7.24 -22.02 25.32
CA PRO A 281 5.80 -22.27 25.12
C PRO A 281 5.44 -23.74 24.95
N ASN A 282 6.29 -24.54 24.28
CA ASN A 282 6.04 -25.97 24.10
C ASN A 282 6.27 -26.73 25.41
N ASP A 283 7.35 -26.39 26.12
CA ASP A 283 7.63 -26.96 27.44
C ASP A 283 6.53 -26.64 28.47
N PHE A 284 5.92 -25.46 28.36
CA PHE A 284 4.76 -25.07 29.18
C PHE A 284 3.56 -26.03 28.96
N GLU A 285 3.26 -26.38 27.73
CA GLU A 285 2.17 -27.34 27.44
C GLU A 285 2.53 -28.77 27.87
N VAL A 286 3.79 -29.20 27.70
CA VAL A 286 4.28 -30.48 28.27
C VAL A 286 4.16 -30.43 29.79
N GLY A 287 4.58 -29.32 30.42
CA GLY A 287 4.50 -29.12 31.86
C GLY A 287 3.08 -29.28 32.40
N LYS A 288 2.08 -28.74 31.71
CA LYS A 288 0.67 -28.90 32.08
C LYS A 288 0.20 -30.36 31.98
N ARG A 289 0.56 -31.06 30.90
CA ARG A 289 0.16 -32.48 30.73
C ARG A 289 0.73 -33.38 31.82
N HIS A 290 1.92 -33.05 32.31
CA HIS A 290 2.63 -33.84 33.32
C HIS A 290 2.62 -33.23 34.74
N ASN A 291 1.85 -32.14 34.96
CA ASN A 291 1.82 -31.40 36.24
C ASN A 291 3.19 -31.01 36.76
N LEU A 292 4.08 -30.55 35.88
CA LEU A 292 5.41 -30.10 36.28
C LEU A 292 5.37 -28.69 36.90
N PRO A 293 6.28 -28.38 37.84
CA PRO A 293 6.35 -27.04 38.40
C PRO A 293 6.91 -26.04 37.40
N GLU A 294 6.44 -24.79 37.47
CA GLU A 294 6.88 -23.67 36.65
C GLU A 294 7.92 -22.84 37.39
N ILE A 295 9.21 -23.04 37.12
CA ILE A 295 10.32 -22.35 37.78
C ILE A 295 10.84 -21.24 36.87
N ASN A 296 10.40 -20.00 37.16
CA ASN A 296 10.93 -18.82 36.47
C ASN A 296 12.31 -18.46 37.05
N VAL A 297 13.34 -18.32 36.21
CA VAL A 297 14.70 -17.96 36.58
C VAL A 297 15.11 -16.54 36.16
N MET A 298 14.21 -15.74 35.61
CA MET A 298 14.50 -14.39 35.13
C MET A 298 13.61 -13.33 35.75
N ASN A 299 14.18 -12.17 35.99
CA ASN A 299 13.49 -10.93 36.33
C ASN A 299 12.92 -10.24 35.09
N ASP A 300 12.10 -9.22 35.29
CA ASP A 300 11.44 -8.46 34.21
C ASP A 300 12.41 -7.72 33.26
N ASP A 301 13.65 -7.46 33.74
CA ASP A 301 14.70 -6.83 32.94
C ASP A 301 15.66 -7.83 32.23
N GLY A 302 15.35 -9.12 32.33
CA GLY A 302 16.16 -10.18 31.73
C GLY A 302 17.40 -10.57 32.55
N THR A 303 17.53 -10.07 33.77
CA THR A 303 18.55 -10.55 34.73
C THR A 303 18.09 -11.85 35.39
N ILE A 304 19.02 -12.68 35.79
CA ILE A 304 18.72 -13.90 36.55
C ILE A 304 18.17 -13.54 37.92
N ASN A 305 17.11 -14.20 38.34
CA ASN A 305 16.51 -14.01 39.67
C ASN A 305 17.07 -14.97 40.73
N ALA A 306 16.53 -14.92 41.95
CA ALA A 306 16.96 -15.75 43.09
C ALA A 306 16.93 -17.27 42.83
N ASN A 307 16.04 -17.78 41.94
CA ASN A 307 15.99 -19.18 41.53
C ASN A 307 17.25 -19.61 40.73
N GLY A 308 18.00 -18.67 40.21
CA GLY A 308 19.29 -18.91 39.50
C GLY A 308 20.47 -19.02 40.45
N GLY A 309 20.27 -18.91 41.76
CA GLY A 309 21.26 -19.06 42.81
C GLY A 309 22.43 -18.09 42.67
N LYS A 310 23.65 -18.59 42.52
CA LYS A 310 24.85 -17.74 42.43
C LYS A 310 24.93 -16.83 41.20
N TYR A 311 24.08 -17.00 40.19
CA TYR A 311 23.99 -16.14 39.02
C TYR A 311 22.95 -15.03 39.21
N GLU A 312 22.32 -14.91 40.34
CA GLU A 312 21.34 -13.86 40.64
C GLU A 312 21.91 -12.47 40.35
N GLY A 313 21.14 -11.65 39.65
CA GLY A 313 21.49 -10.30 39.22
C GLY A 313 22.34 -10.20 37.97
N MET A 314 22.84 -11.32 37.43
CA MET A 314 23.57 -11.32 36.13
C MET A 314 22.62 -11.13 34.98
N ASP A 315 23.07 -10.40 33.94
CA ASP A 315 22.38 -10.39 32.64
C ASP A 315 22.32 -11.82 32.08
N ARG A 316 21.23 -12.18 31.41
CA ARG A 316 20.98 -13.52 30.89
C ARG A 316 22.08 -14.05 29.99
N TYR A 317 22.75 -13.20 29.19
CA TYR A 317 23.82 -13.60 28.27
C TYR A 317 25.15 -13.77 29.03
N GLU A 318 25.41 -12.94 30.01
CA GLU A 318 26.57 -13.12 30.90
C GLU A 318 26.42 -14.38 31.78
N ALA A 319 25.21 -14.64 32.29
CA ALA A 319 24.88 -15.86 32.98
C ALA A 319 25.07 -17.09 32.09
N ARG A 320 24.64 -17.03 30.81
CA ARG A 320 24.87 -18.11 29.82
C ARG A 320 26.34 -18.45 29.71
N LYS A 321 27.21 -17.45 29.55
CA LYS A 321 28.67 -17.65 29.43
C LYS A 321 29.24 -18.29 30.71
N ALA A 322 28.84 -17.79 31.89
CA ALA A 322 29.30 -18.30 33.16
C ALA A 322 28.85 -19.75 33.43
N ILE A 323 27.60 -20.08 33.08
CA ILE A 323 27.04 -21.44 33.17
C ILE A 323 27.78 -22.42 32.27
N VAL A 324 28.03 -22.03 31.01
CA VAL A 324 28.76 -22.89 30.08
C VAL A 324 30.17 -23.16 30.54
N ALA A 325 30.90 -22.14 31.06
CA ALA A 325 32.24 -22.30 31.58
C ALA A 325 32.27 -23.21 32.83
N GLU A 326 31.25 -23.14 33.68
CA GLU A 326 31.13 -24.02 34.83
C GLU A 326 30.86 -25.49 34.41
N LEU A 327 29.93 -25.71 33.51
CA LEU A 327 29.63 -27.05 32.97
C LEU A 327 30.88 -27.67 32.32
N GLU A 328 31.71 -26.88 31.64
CA GLU A 328 32.99 -27.33 31.10
C GLU A 328 33.95 -27.72 32.24
N SER A 329 34.09 -26.91 33.29
CA SER A 329 34.92 -27.20 34.43
C SER A 329 34.49 -28.45 35.21
N MET A 330 33.20 -28.76 35.20
CA MET A 330 32.64 -29.98 35.82
C MET A 330 32.73 -31.21 34.91
N GLY A 331 33.21 -31.10 33.65
CA GLY A 331 33.26 -32.18 32.70
C GLY A 331 31.85 -32.61 32.19
N LEU A 332 30.85 -31.78 32.34
CA LEU A 332 29.50 -32.03 31.96
C LEU A 332 29.11 -31.42 30.58
N LEU A 333 29.96 -30.54 30.02
CA LEU A 333 29.83 -30.06 28.64
C LEU A 333 30.43 -31.08 27.70
N VAL A 334 29.62 -31.65 26.79
CA VAL A 334 30.06 -32.69 25.80
C VAL A 334 30.74 -32.05 24.60
N LYS A 335 30.02 -31.10 24.00
CA LYS A 335 30.44 -30.36 22.79
C LYS A 335 29.60 -29.11 22.61
N VAL A 336 30.13 -28.22 21.78
CA VAL A 336 29.42 -27.02 21.33
C VAL A 336 29.36 -27.06 19.80
N VAL A 337 28.17 -27.05 19.24
CA VAL A 337 27.94 -27.14 17.79
C VAL A 337 27.35 -25.81 17.31
N PRO A 338 28.00 -25.15 16.33
CA PRO A 338 27.39 -23.95 15.70
C PRO A 338 26.02 -24.27 15.13
N HIS A 339 25.07 -23.38 15.36
CA HIS A 339 23.68 -23.53 14.91
C HIS A 339 23.06 -22.19 14.58
N VAL A 340 22.52 -22.08 13.36
CA VAL A 340 21.74 -20.89 12.97
C VAL A 340 20.26 -21.18 13.25
N HIS A 341 19.60 -20.33 13.97
CA HIS A 341 18.20 -20.50 14.31
C HIS A 341 17.45 -19.16 14.33
N ALA A 342 16.14 -19.22 14.09
CA ALA A 342 15.28 -18.06 14.16
C ALA A 342 15.01 -17.67 15.61
N VAL A 343 15.42 -16.45 15.99
CA VAL A 343 15.23 -15.89 17.34
C VAL A 343 14.14 -14.83 17.29
N GLY A 344 13.16 -14.94 18.16
CA GLY A 344 12.11 -13.93 18.31
C GLY A 344 12.65 -12.62 18.85
N THR A 345 12.41 -11.52 18.16
CA THR A 345 12.79 -10.17 18.57
C THR A 345 11.59 -9.25 18.58
N HIS A 346 11.55 -8.29 19.50
CA HIS A 346 10.49 -7.29 19.55
C HIS A 346 10.62 -6.30 18.38
N ASP A 347 9.57 -6.11 17.60
CA ASP A 347 9.56 -5.29 16.38
C ASP A 347 9.98 -3.82 16.63
N ARG A 348 9.74 -3.27 17.84
CA ARG A 348 10.01 -1.88 18.20
C ARG A 348 11.42 -1.61 18.69
N CYS A 349 11.94 -2.43 19.60
CA CYS A 349 13.25 -2.22 20.22
C CYS A 349 14.31 -3.21 19.75
N LYS A 350 13.94 -4.20 18.90
CA LYS A 350 14.82 -5.25 18.33
C LYS A 350 15.51 -6.12 19.39
N THR A 351 15.03 -6.09 20.62
CA THR A 351 15.54 -6.93 21.72
C THR A 351 14.98 -8.35 21.58
N THR A 352 15.82 -9.35 21.86
CA THR A 352 15.37 -10.74 21.99
C THR A 352 14.27 -10.86 23.04
N VAL A 353 13.16 -11.46 22.64
CA VAL A 353 11.98 -11.69 23.47
C VAL A 353 12.25 -12.87 24.41
N GLU A 354 11.77 -12.76 25.64
CA GLU A 354 11.84 -13.83 26.63
C GLU A 354 10.44 -14.42 26.88
N PRO A 355 10.21 -15.69 26.57
CA PRO A 355 9.02 -16.38 27.04
C PRO A 355 9.04 -16.48 28.57
N LEU A 356 8.04 -15.89 29.22
CA LEU A 356 7.90 -15.90 30.68
C LEU A 356 6.48 -16.27 31.11
N VAL A 357 6.33 -17.06 32.18
CA VAL A 357 5.02 -17.28 32.81
C VAL A 357 4.69 -16.08 33.71
N LYS A 358 3.61 -15.39 33.36
CA LYS A 358 3.12 -14.25 34.13
C LYS A 358 1.59 -14.24 34.22
N GLN A 359 1.10 -13.64 35.31
CA GLN A 359 -0.33 -13.38 35.42
C GLN A 359 -0.71 -12.18 34.56
N GLN A 360 -1.61 -12.40 33.59
CA GLN A 360 -2.02 -11.41 32.63
C GLN A 360 -3.54 -11.48 32.40
N TRP A 361 -4.09 -10.48 31.72
CA TRP A 361 -5.46 -10.47 31.25
C TRP A 361 -5.53 -11.02 29.83
N PHE A 362 -6.48 -11.92 29.59
CA PHE A 362 -6.67 -12.59 28.30
C PHE A 362 -8.11 -12.50 27.84
N VAL A 363 -8.29 -12.55 26.51
CA VAL A 363 -9.58 -12.77 25.84
C VAL A 363 -9.59 -14.18 25.26
N LYS A 364 -10.61 -14.97 25.61
CA LYS A 364 -10.88 -16.27 24.96
C LYS A 364 -11.35 -16.04 23.53
N MET A 365 -10.63 -16.59 22.58
CA MET A 365 -10.87 -16.30 21.17
C MET A 365 -11.72 -17.32 20.45
N ASP A 366 -11.80 -18.56 20.90
CA ASP A 366 -12.49 -19.68 20.22
C ASP A 366 -13.93 -19.35 19.79
N GLU A 367 -14.72 -18.80 20.72
CA GLU A 367 -16.13 -18.47 20.45
C GLU A 367 -16.28 -17.21 19.58
N MET A 368 -15.37 -16.26 19.69
CA MET A 368 -15.39 -15.01 18.92
C MET A 368 -14.91 -15.22 17.48
N ALA A 369 -14.05 -16.19 17.24
CA ALA A 369 -13.54 -16.51 15.91
C ALA A 369 -14.60 -17.16 15.00
N LYS A 370 -15.49 -17.99 15.54
CA LYS A 370 -16.51 -18.72 14.76
C LYS A 370 -17.40 -17.80 13.92
N PRO A 371 -18.03 -16.75 14.48
CA PRO A 371 -18.85 -15.83 13.68
C PRO A 371 -18.02 -15.05 12.65
N ALA A 372 -16.77 -14.72 12.96
CA ALA A 372 -15.87 -14.03 12.05
C ALA A 372 -15.51 -14.91 10.82
N ILE A 373 -15.26 -16.21 11.05
CA ILE A 373 -15.06 -17.21 9.97
C ILE A 373 -16.33 -17.35 9.12
N ALA A 374 -17.51 -17.45 9.76
CA ALA A 374 -18.79 -17.56 9.08
C ALA A 374 -19.07 -16.33 8.19
N ALA A 375 -18.76 -15.13 8.65
CA ALA A 375 -18.95 -13.88 7.91
C ALA A 375 -18.29 -13.92 6.52
N LEU A 376 -17.05 -14.42 6.43
CA LEU A 376 -16.37 -14.57 5.15
C LEU A 376 -16.94 -15.71 4.31
N LYS A 377 -17.16 -16.89 4.92
CA LYS A 377 -17.67 -18.08 4.19
C LYS A 377 -19.07 -17.87 3.62
N GLU A 378 -19.89 -17.08 4.26
CA GLU A 378 -21.25 -16.71 3.84
C GLU A 378 -21.30 -15.49 2.89
N GLY A 379 -20.15 -14.86 2.61
CA GLY A 379 -20.04 -13.71 1.71
C GLY A 379 -20.56 -12.39 2.28
N ARG A 380 -20.80 -12.31 3.59
CA ARG A 380 -21.17 -11.07 4.30
C ARG A 380 -19.98 -10.12 4.44
N LEU A 381 -18.78 -10.67 4.49
CA LEU A 381 -17.50 -9.97 4.42
C LEU A 381 -16.76 -10.42 3.15
N LYS A 382 -16.16 -9.48 2.43
CA LYS A 382 -15.41 -9.77 1.21
C LYS A 382 -14.03 -9.12 1.25
N PHE A 383 -13.03 -9.79 0.66
CA PHE A 383 -11.69 -9.23 0.45
C PHE A 383 -11.48 -8.92 -1.03
N VAL A 384 -10.85 -7.80 -1.28
CA VAL A 384 -10.37 -7.42 -2.61
C VAL A 384 -8.85 -7.17 -2.50
N PRO A 385 -7.99 -8.01 -3.13
CA PRO A 385 -8.34 -9.25 -3.84
C PRO A 385 -8.74 -10.41 -2.91
N GLU A 386 -9.50 -11.37 -3.44
CA GLU A 386 -10.08 -12.49 -2.68
C GLU A 386 -9.06 -13.41 -2.00
N ASN A 387 -7.84 -13.50 -2.54
CA ASN A 387 -6.79 -14.35 -1.98
C ASN A 387 -6.44 -14.03 -0.53
N TYR A 388 -6.60 -12.77 -0.08
CA TYR A 388 -6.38 -12.38 1.32
C TYR A 388 -7.42 -12.93 2.29
N GLY A 389 -8.57 -13.36 1.80
CA GLY A 389 -9.54 -14.14 2.58
C GLY A 389 -8.96 -15.46 3.11
N LYS A 390 -8.02 -16.08 2.38
CA LYS A 390 -7.31 -17.29 2.86
C LYS A 390 -6.38 -16.96 4.02
N THR A 391 -5.67 -15.84 3.96
CA THR A 391 -4.82 -15.34 5.06
C THR A 391 -5.65 -15.05 6.30
N TYR A 392 -6.78 -14.39 6.13
CA TYR A 392 -7.73 -14.10 7.21
C TYR A 392 -8.24 -15.39 7.88
N LEU A 393 -8.66 -16.40 7.12
CA LEU A 393 -9.10 -17.69 7.66
C LEU A 393 -7.99 -18.42 8.38
N HIS A 394 -6.79 -18.47 7.81
CA HIS A 394 -5.65 -19.14 8.42
C HIS A 394 -5.35 -18.62 9.83
N TRP A 395 -5.38 -17.30 10.02
CA TRP A 395 -5.18 -16.68 11.34
C TRP A 395 -6.32 -16.98 12.31
N LEU A 396 -7.57 -17.01 11.86
CA LEU A 396 -8.73 -17.29 12.71
C LEU A 396 -8.85 -18.77 13.10
N GLU A 397 -8.52 -19.68 12.18
CA GLU A 397 -8.57 -21.13 12.44
C GLU A 397 -7.48 -21.58 13.42
N GLY A 398 -6.38 -20.86 13.49
CA GLY A 398 -5.28 -21.10 14.44
C GLY A 398 -5.22 -20.14 15.63
N ILE A 399 -6.28 -19.36 15.86
CA ILE A 399 -6.23 -18.29 16.87
C ILE A 399 -6.11 -18.83 18.28
N ARG A 400 -5.25 -18.18 19.08
CA ARG A 400 -5.07 -18.45 20.51
C ARG A 400 -5.66 -17.33 21.35
N ASP A 401 -5.81 -17.56 22.66
CA ASP A 401 -6.25 -16.55 23.60
C ASP A 401 -5.34 -15.31 23.52
N TRP A 402 -5.96 -14.14 23.40
CA TRP A 402 -5.27 -12.88 23.20
C TRP A 402 -4.89 -12.25 24.54
N CYS A 403 -3.60 -12.06 24.81
CA CYS A 403 -3.11 -11.29 25.95
C CYS A 403 -3.36 -9.80 25.71
N ILE A 404 -4.21 -9.19 26.54
CA ILE A 404 -4.66 -7.79 26.37
C ILE A 404 -4.02 -6.82 27.35
N SER A 405 -3.32 -7.27 28.38
CA SER A 405 -2.68 -6.38 29.35
C SER A 405 -1.26 -5.99 28.95
N ARG A 406 -0.90 -4.75 29.21
CA ARG A 406 0.43 -4.16 28.98
C ARG A 406 0.87 -3.39 30.21
N GLN A 407 2.14 -3.53 30.58
CA GLN A 407 2.73 -2.86 31.74
C GLN A 407 3.24 -1.47 31.35
N LEU A 408 2.34 -0.66 30.79
CA LEU A 408 2.60 0.70 30.31
C LEU A 408 1.85 1.73 31.14
N TRP A 409 2.28 2.97 31.07
CA TRP A 409 1.55 4.10 31.63
C TRP A 409 0.65 4.78 30.62
N TRP A 410 1.04 4.80 29.34
CA TRP A 410 0.27 5.37 28.25
C TRP A 410 -0.67 4.34 27.62
N GLY A 411 -1.97 4.58 27.72
CA GLY A 411 -3.03 3.73 27.17
C GLY A 411 -4.27 3.69 28.06
N HIS A 412 -5.26 2.90 27.64
CA HIS A 412 -6.48 2.67 28.39
C HIS A 412 -6.20 1.80 29.62
N ARG A 413 -6.34 2.35 30.80
CA ARG A 413 -6.14 1.60 32.04
C ARG A 413 -7.23 0.55 32.23
N ILE A 414 -6.86 -0.66 32.62
CA ILE A 414 -7.80 -1.76 32.84
C ILE A 414 -8.81 -1.39 33.92
N PRO A 415 -10.14 -1.54 33.68
CA PRO A 415 -11.20 -1.13 34.60
C PRO A 415 -11.48 -2.20 35.67
N ALA A 416 -10.43 -2.67 36.34
CA ALA A 416 -10.48 -3.61 37.43
C ALA A 416 -9.90 -2.98 38.69
N TYR A 417 -10.52 -3.19 39.85
CA TYR A 417 -10.17 -2.56 41.10
C TYR A 417 -10.01 -3.65 42.18
N TYR A 418 -8.96 -3.56 42.94
CA TYR A 418 -8.63 -4.53 44.02
C TYR A 418 -8.84 -3.88 45.36
N CYS A 419 -9.51 -4.57 46.27
CA CYS A 419 -9.63 -4.13 47.65
C CYS A 419 -8.28 -4.28 48.36
N ASP A 420 -7.80 -3.19 48.96
CA ASP A 420 -6.51 -3.16 49.64
C ASP A 420 -6.51 -4.02 50.95
N GLU A 421 -7.68 -4.34 51.53
CA GLU A 421 -7.79 -5.15 52.71
C GLU A 421 -8.03 -6.66 52.43
N CYS A 422 -8.98 -6.99 51.57
CA CYS A 422 -9.35 -8.39 51.36
C CYS A 422 -8.97 -8.98 49.99
N GLY A 423 -8.40 -8.16 49.11
CA GLY A 423 -7.97 -8.59 47.77
C GLY A 423 -9.11 -8.86 46.78
N GLU A 424 -10.36 -8.59 47.15
CA GLU A 424 -11.51 -8.78 46.25
C GLU A 424 -11.38 -7.91 45.02
N MET A 425 -11.59 -8.48 43.84
CA MET A 425 -11.52 -7.79 42.55
C MET A 425 -12.90 -7.40 42.06
N VAL A 426 -13.06 -6.15 41.67
CA VAL A 426 -14.29 -5.61 41.08
C VAL A 426 -13.99 -5.02 39.71
N VAL A 427 -14.73 -5.45 38.70
CA VAL A 427 -14.67 -4.86 37.33
C VAL A 427 -15.82 -3.88 37.18
N SER A 428 -15.51 -2.59 36.91
CA SER A 428 -16.53 -1.54 36.81
C SER A 428 -16.03 -0.36 35.98
N LYS A 429 -16.96 0.42 35.41
CA LYS A 429 -16.59 1.63 34.62
C LYS A 429 -15.87 2.68 35.44
N ASP A 430 -16.37 2.89 36.65
CA ASP A 430 -15.86 3.87 37.60
C ASP A 430 -15.33 3.17 38.84
N ALA A 431 -14.45 3.85 39.59
CA ALA A 431 -13.91 3.32 40.81
C ALA A 431 -15.04 3.03 41.81
N PRO A 432 -15.14 1.80 42.37
CA PRO A 432 -16.12 1.49 43.40
C PRO A 432 -15.92 2.36 44.64
N THR A 433 -16.99 2.82 45.23
CA THR A 433 -16.94 3.61 46.47
C THR A 433 -16.51 2.78 47.69
N CYS A 434 -16.81 1.47 47.64
CA CYS A 434 -16.38 0.51 48.70
C CYS A 434 -16.34 -0.91 48.11
N CYS A 435 -15.59 -1.77 48.74
CA CYS A 435 -15.52 -3.20 48.43
C CYS A 435 -16.86 -3.89 48.75
N PRO A 436 -17.47 -4.61 47.81
CA PRO A 436 -18.74 -5.31 48.06
C PRO A 436 -18.65 -6.45 49.06
N LYS A 437 -17.43 -6.95 49.35
CA LYS A 437 -17.21 -8.08 50.25
C LYS A 437 -16.91 -7.67 51.69
N CYS A 438 -16.07 -6.66 51.92
CA CYS A 438 -15.63 -6.27 53.27
C CYS A 438 -16.01 -4.83 53.63
N GLY A 439 -16.54 -4.01 52.69
CA GLY A 439 -16.90 -2.61 52.93
C GLY A 439 -15.73 -1.62 52.96
N CYS A 440 -14.51 -2.06 52.72
CA CYS A 440 -13.33 -1.18 52.67
C CYS A 440 -13.50 -0.13 51.53
N THR A 441 -13.14 1.12 51.82
CA THR A 441 -13.25 2.24 50.86
C THR A 441 -11.99 2.46 50.04
N HIS A 442 -10.92 1.70 50.33
CA HIS A 442 -9.67 1.78 49.60
C HIS A 442 -9.60 0.67 48.55
N MET A 443 -9.77 1.09 47.30
CA MET A 443 -9.75 0.23 46.15
C MET A 443 -8.65 0.73 45.19
N THR A 444 -7.69 -0.14 44.87
CA THR A 444 -6.59 0.19 43.94
C THR A 444 -6.90 -0.34 42.56
N GLN A 445 -6.86 0.55 41.55
CA GLN A 445 -7.07 0.16 40.17
C GLN A 445 -5.87 -0.65 39.61
N ASP A 446 -6.15 -1.66 38.80
CA ASP A 446 -5.13 -2.43 38.07
C ASP A 446 -4.09 -1.50 37.41
N PRO A 447 -2.78 -1.72 37.64
CA PRO A 447 -1.73 -0.85 37.11
C PRO A 447 -1.56 -0.95 35.59
N ASP A 448 -2.00 -2.06 35.01
CA ASP A 448 -1.79 -2.33 33.58
C ASP A 448 -2.74 -1.53 32.68
N THR A 449 -2.33 -1.32 31.45
CA THR A 449 -3.15 -0.77 30.37
C THR A 449 -3.52 -1.85 29.37
N LEU A 450 -4.55 -1.58 28.58
CA LEU A 450 -4.95 -2.46 27.49
C LEU A 450 -4.01 -2.33 26.27
N ASP A 451 -3.86 -3.42 25.55
CA ASP A 451 -3.24 -3.44 24.22
C ASP A 451 -3.90 -2.40 23.30
N THR A 452 -3.10 -1.65 22.55
CA THR A 452 -3.60 -0.63 21.60
C THR A 452 -4.64 -1.19 20.63
N TRP A 453 -4.47 -2.45 20.24
CA TRP A 453 -5.39 -3.13 19.33
C TRP A 453 -6.77 -3.43 19.93
N PHE A 454 -6.90 -3.36 21.25
CA PHE A 454 -8.20 -3.50 21.93
C PHE A 454 -9.12 -2.32 21.62
N SER A 455 -8.61 -1.09 21.71
CA SER A 455 -9.36 0.11 21.38
C SER A 455 -9.50 0.29 19.86
N SER A 456 -8.42 0.00 19.10
CA SER A 456 -8.42 0.10 17.64
C SER A 456 -9.42 -0.86 16.98
N ALA A 457 -9.70 -2.01 17.60
CA ALA A 457 -10.73 -2.95 17.15
C ALA A 457 -12.17 -2.40 17.20
N LEU A 458 -12.41 -1.36 17.99
CA LEU A 458 -13.73 -0.75 18.14
C LEU A 458 -13.95 0.42 17.19
N TRP A 459 -12.92 0.82 16.42
CA TRP A 459 -12.88 2.02 15.61
C TRP A 459 -14.10 2.24 14.71
N PRO A 460 -14.61 1.23 13.97
CA PRO A 460 -15.76 1.42 13.07
C PRO A 460 -17.05 1.86 13.75
N PHE A 461 -17.24 1.57 15.03
CA PHE A 461 -18.47 1.88 15.75
C PHE A 461 -18.28 2.82 16.94
N SER A 462 -17.12 2.79 17.62
CA SER A 462 -16.83 3.71 18.72
C SER A 462 -16.74 5.16 18.26
N THR A 463 -16.20 5.39 17.05
CA THR A 463 -16.10 6.72 16.45
C THR A 463 -17.45 7.35 16.15
N LEU A 464 -18.48 6.53 15.93
CA LEU A 464 -19.86 6.96 15.64
C LEU A 464 -20.75 7.07 16.88
N GLY A 465 -20.15 6.89 18.07
CA GLY A 465 -20.82 7.14 19.36
C GLY A 465 -21.30 5.90 20.10
N TRP A 466 -21.11 4.68 19.59
CA TRP A 466 -21.39 3.47 20.34
C TRP A 466 -20.64 3.49 21.70
N PRO A 467 -21.21 3.04 22.83
CA PRO A 467 -22.41 2.20 22.98
C PRO A 467 -23.74 2.96 22.94
N LYS A 468 -23.74 4.28 22.81
CA LYS A 468 -24.95 5.06 22.68
C LYS A 468 -25.55 4.84 21.27
N LYS A 469 -26.86 4.84 21.16
CA LYS A 469 -27.57 4.80 19.89
C LYS A 469 -27.69 6.21 19.32
N THR A 470 -26.55 6.72 18.82
CA THR A 470 -26.53 8.04 18.16
C THR A 470 -27.13 7.95 16.77
N PRO A 471 -27.69 9.04 16.21
CA PRO A 471 -28.17 9.07 14.83
C PRO A 471 -27.08 8.68 13.83
N GLU A 472 -25.83 9.10 14.09
CA GLU A 472 -24.66 8.78 13.26
C GLU A 472 -24.35 7.27 13.27
N TYR A 473 -24.37 6.62 14.44
CA TYR A 473 -24.17 5.18 14.54
C TYR A 473 -25.27 4.42 13.80
N GLU A 474 -26.53 4.83 13.93
CA GLU A 474 -27.66 4.16 13.27
C GLU A 474 -27.64 4.32 11.74
N TYR A 475 -27.05 5.41 11.22
CA TYR A 475 -27.05 5.74 9.81
C TYR A 475 -25.77 5.29 9.07
N PHE A 476 -24.59 5.50 9.65
CA PHE A 476 -23.30 5.26 9.01
C PHE A 476 -22.68 3.90 9.35
N TYR A 477 -23.22 3.13 10.29
CA TYR A 477 -22.74 1.79 10.66
C TYR A 477 -23.75 0.70 10.24
N PRO A 478 -23.30 -0.44 9.66
CA PRO A 478 -21.90 -0.81 9.30
C PRO A 478 -21.30 0.11 8.25
N THR A 479 -19.95 0.18 8.24
CA THR A 479 -19.24 0.93 7.21
C THR A 479 -19.16 0.11 5.90
N ASP A 480 -18.83 0.75 4.78
CA ASP A 480 -18.91 0.08 3.48
C ASP A 480 -17.59 -0.60 3.10
N VAL A 481 -16.49 0.14 3.18
CA VAL A 481 -15.17 -0.32 2.76
C VAL A 481 -14.14 0.02 3.84
N LEU A 482 -13.33 -0.97 4.19
CA LEU A 482 -12.09 -0.78 4.92
C LEU A 482 -10.93 -0.85 3.93
N VAL A 483 -10.09 0.18 3.86
CA VAL A 483 -8.86 0.17 3.08
C VAL A 483 -7.68 0.00 4.03
N THR A 484 -6.80 -0.94 3.76
CA THR A 484 -5.65 -1.21 4.63
C THR A 484 -4.55 -2.02 3.92
N GLY A 485 -3.33 -1.99 4.46
CA GLY A 485 -2.25 -2.86 4.04
C GLY A 485 -2.47 -4.33 4.44
N TYR A 486 -1.91 -5.25 3.67
CA TYR A 486 -2.02 -6.69 3.97
C TYR A 486 -1.30 -7.09 5.27
N ASP A 487 -0.35 -6.31 5.74
CA ASP A 487 0.49 -6.59 6.89
C ASP A 487 -0.24 -6.44 8.24
N ILE A 488 -1.41 -5.78 8.26
CA ILE A 488 -2.22 -5.61 9.48
C ILE A 488 -3.56 -6.34 9.45
N ILE A 489 -3.74 -7.33 8.57
CA ILE A 489 -4.95 -8.17 8.55
C ILE A 489 -5.17 -8.84 9.91
N PHE A 490 -4.15 -9.47 10.46
CA PHE A 490 -4.22 -10.11 11.76
C PHE A 490 -4.40 -9.10 12.91
N PHE A 491 -3.60 -8.04 12.90
CA PHE A 491 -3.58 -7.08 13.99
C PHE A 491 -4.87 -6.28 14.12
N TRP A 492 -5.45 -5.89 12.99
CA TRP A 492 -6.54 -4.92 12.98
C TRP A 492 -7.83 -5.45 12.35
N VAL A 493 -7.77 -5.99 11.12
CA VAL A 493 -8.98 -6.41 10.39
C VAL A 493 -9.73 -7.49 11.18
N ILE A 494 -9.05 -8.58 11.56
CA ILE A 494 -9.63 -9.70 12.31
C ILE A 494 -10.25 -9.19 13.61
N ARG A 495 -9.53 -8.32 14.34
CA ARG A 495 -9.99 -7.78 15.63
C ARG A 495 -11.20 -6.89 15.49
N MET A 496 -11.28 -6.06 14.45
CA MET A 496 -12.49 -5.28 14.17
C MET A 496 -13.68 -6.17 13.83
N VAL A 497 -13.48 -7.21 13.04
CA VAL A 497 -14.57 -8.11 12.61
C VAL A 497 -15.16 -8.83 13.80
N PHE A 498 -14.35 -9.52 14.62
CA PHE A 498 -14.91 -10.23 15.77
C PHE A 498 -15.49 -9.28 16.83
N SER A 499 -14.87 -8.11 17.06
CA SER A 499 -15.42 -7.12 18.00
C SER A 499 -16.72 -6.52 17.49
N GLY A 500 -16.80 -6.18 16.21
CA GLY A 500 -18.02 -5.65 15.60
C GLY A 500 -19.17 -6.64 15.72
N ILE A 501 -18.98 -7.90 15.33
CA ILE A 501 -20.01 -8.93 15.41
C ILE A 501 -20.41 -9.17 16.88
N GLU A 502 -19.45 -9.29 17.80
CA GLU A 502 -19.71 -9.56 19.21
C GLU A 502 -20.48 -8.43 19.90
N GLN A 503 -20.14 -7.17 19.61
CA GLN A 503 -20.72 -6.03 20.30
C GLN A 503 -21.98 -5.48 19.65
N THR A 504 -22.11 -5.61 18.34
CA THR A 504 -23.19 -4.99 17.57
C THR A 504 -24.11 -5.98 16.86
N GLY A 505 -23.70 -7.25 16.74
CA GLY A 505 -24.38 -8.29 15.97
C GLY A 505 -24.24 -8.16 14.46
N LYS A 506 -23.34 -7.26 13.98
CA LYS A 506 -23.12 -7.01 12.55
C LYS A 506 -21.63 -6.95 12.25
N GLU A 507 -21.26 -7.33 11.02
CA GLU A 507 -19.92 -7.09 10.48
C GLU A 507 -19.66 -5.57 10.46
N PRO A 508 -18.44 -5.12 10.85
CA PRO A 508 -18.16 -3.68 10.92
C PRO A 508 -18.01 -3.02 9.55
N PHE A 509 -17.76 -3.80 8.50
CA PHE A 509 -17.65 -3.38 7.10
C PHE A 509 -17.95 -4.54 6.16
N HIS A 510 -18.38 -4.23 4.93
CA HIS A 510 -18.72 -5.24 3.93
C HIS A 510 -17.51 -5.68 3.11
N THR A 511 -16.64 -4.75 2.76
CA THR A 511 -15.48 -4.99 1.90
C THR A 511 -14.19 -4.58 2.58
N VAL A 512 -13.18 -5.44 2.52
CA VAL A 512 -11.79 -5.15 2.90
C VAL A 512 -10.97 -5.01 1.62
N LEU A 513 -10.62 -3.78 1.28
CA LEU A 513 -9.77 -3.48 0.14
C LEU A 513 -8.33 -3.44 0.60
N ILE A 514 -7.55 -4.39 0.13
CA ILE A 514 -6.15 -4.54 0.52
C ILE A 514 -5.25 -3.84 -0.51
N HIS A 515 -4.33 -3.03 -0.02
CA HIS A 515 -3.22 -2.49 -0.81
C HIS A 515 -1.89 -3.11 -0.44
N GLY A 516 -0.93 -3.07 -1.36
CA GLY A 516 0.45 -3.48 -1.13
C GLY A 516 1.27 -2.39 -0.45
N LEU A 517 2.55 -2.67 -0.26
CA LEU A 517 3.51 -1.73 0.32
C LEU A 517 4.17 -0.87 -0.76
N VAL A 518 4.48 0.38 -0.40
CA VAL A 518 5.32 1.23 -1.24
C VAL A 518 6.78 0.94 -0.93
N ARG A 519 7.53 0.52 -1.96
CA ARG A 519 8.94 0.18 -1.89
C ARG A 519 9.80 1.21 -2.61
N ASP A 520 11.08 1.26 -2.29
CA ASP A 520 12.03 2.09 -3.02
C ASP A 520 12.25 1.60 -4.47
N SER A 521 13.01 2.33 -5.26
CA SER A 521 13.30 1.99 -6.67
C SER A 521 14.00 0.63 -6.84
N GLN A 522 14.67 0.12 -5.80
CA GLN A 522 15.32 -1.18 -5.78
C GLN A 522 14.40 -2.30 -5.28
N GLY A 523 13.17 -1.99 -4.89
CA GLY A 523 12.19 -2.95 -4.38
C GLY A 523 12.34 -3.27 -2.89
N ARG A 524 13.15 -2.52 -2.12
CA ARG A 524 13.32 -2.70 -0.68
C ARG A 524 12.21 -1.99 0.08
N LYS A 525 11.81 -2.53 1.22
CA LYS A 525 10.88 -1.87 2.14
C LYS A 525 11.50 -0.54 2.60
N MET A 526 10.74 0.55 2.50
CA MET A 526 11.20 1.84 3.01
C MET A 526 11.21 1.83 4.54
N SER A 527 12.31 2.28 5.12
CA SER A 527 12.45 2.45 6.57
C SER A 527 13.40 3.58 6.93
N LYS A 528 13.19 4.17 8.11
CA LYS A 528 14.08 5.22 8.63
C LYS A 528 15.49 4.69 8.91
N SER A 529 15.63 3.44 9.31
CA SER A 529 16.90 2.80 9.60
C SER A 529 17.75 2.56 8.35
N LEU A 530 17.14 2.34 7.19
CA LEU A 530 17.84 2.17 5.91
C LEU A 530 18.11 3.52 5.20
N GLY A 531 17.55 4.62 5.70
CA GLY A 531 17.70 5.94 5.08
C GLY A 531 17.06 6.07 3.69
N ASN A 532 16.20 5.12 3.30
CA ASN A 532 15.52 5.08 2.00
C ASN A 532 14.05 5.53 2.07
N GLY A 533 13.63 6.06 3.23
CA GLY A 533 12.29 6.61 3.41
C GLY A 533 12.12 7.93 2.66
N ILE A 534 11.04 8.06 1.91
CA ILE A 534 10.68 9.29 1.18
C ILE A 534 9.55 9.97 1.96
N ASP A 535 9.73 11.25 2.28
CA ASP A 535 8.68 12.06 2.92
C ASP A 535 7.69 12.51 1.84
N PRO A 536 6.39 12.16 1.96
CA PRO A 536 5.36 12.63 1.04
C PRO A 536 5.30 14.15 0.90
N LEU A 537 5.57 14.90 1.98
CA LEU A 537 5.54 16.36 1.94
C LEU A 537 6.63 16.96 1.06
N GLU A 538 7.83 16.39 1.07
CA GLU A 538 8.92 16.86 0.19
C GLU A 538 8.54 16.68 -1.28
N VAL A 539 7.83 15.60 -1.60
CA VAL A 539 7.33 15.35 -2.95
C VAL A 539 6.22 16.35 -3.31
N ILE A 540 5.28 16.59 -2.38
CA ILE A 540 4.19 17.56 -2.58
C ILE A 540 4.74 18.98 -2.77
N ASP A 541 5.68 19.40 -1.91
CA ASP A 541 6.27 20.74 -1.98
C ASP A 541 7.00 20.97 -3.32
N LYS A 542 7.56 19.91 -3.92
CA LYS A 542 8.30 20.01 -5.19
C LYS A 542 7.42 19.85 -6.44
N TYR A 543 6.42 18.96 -6.39
CA TYR A 543 5.67 18.54 -7.58
C TYR A 543 4.16 18.79 -7.49
N GLY A 544 3.64 19.08 -6.31
CA GLY A 544 2.20 19.17 -6.02
C GLY A 544 1.58 17.88 -5.52
N ALA A 545 0.47 17.99 -4.80
CA ALA A 545 -0.28 16.85 -4.28
C ALA A 545 -0.89 16.01 -5.40
N ASP A 546 -1.43 16.63 -6.44
CA ASP A 546 -2.01 15.94 -7.59
C ASP A 546 -1.00 15.01 -8.28
N ALA A 547 0.25 15.47 -8.45
CA ALA A 547 1.31 14.66 -9.05
C ALA A 547 1.66 13.43 -8.20
N LEU A 548 1.71 13.57 -6.88
CA LEU A 548 1.94 12.45 -5.97
C LEU A 548 0.77 11.46 -6.00
N ARG A 549 -0.46 11.93 -5.87
CA ARG A 549 -1.69 11.11 -5.88
C ARG A 549 -1.80 10.29 -7.16
N MET A 550 -1.61 10.93 -8.31
CA MET A 550 -1.61 10.27 -9.61
C MET A 550 -0.52 9.19 -9.71
N THR A 551 0.69 9.49 -9.23
CA THR A 551 1.82 8.55 -9.25
C THR A 551 1.52 7.31 -8.42
N LEU A 552 0.91 7.46 -7.24
CA LEU A 552 0.54 6.36 -6.35
C LEU A 552 -0.55 5.47 -6.95
N MET A 553 -1.37 6.01 -7.85
CA MET A 553 -2.43 5.25 -8.52
C MET A 553 -2.01 4.67 -9.87
N THR A 554 -1.03 5.27 -10.55
CA THR A 554 -0.57 4.79 -11.86
C THR A 554 0.03 3.39 -11.76
N GLY A 555 -0.62 2.41 -12.39
CA GLY A 555 -0.24 1.00 -12.35
C GLY A 555 -0.47 0.32 -11.01
N ASN A 556 -1.22 0.94 -10.10
CA ASN A 556 -1.62 0.32 -8.84
C ASN A 556 -2.65 -0.79 -9.11
N ALA A 557 -2.43 -1.93 -8.48
CA ALA A 557 -3.38 -3.04 -8.46
C ALA A 557 -3.60 -3.49 -7.01
N PRO A 558 -4.85 -3.78 -6.60
CA PRO A 558 -5.14 -4.22 -5.24
C PRO A 558 -4.23 -5.36 -4.78
N GLY A 559 -3.71 -5.25 -3.57
CA GLY A 559 -2.86 -6.25 -2.93
C GLY A 559 -1.40 -6.33 -3.41
N ASN A 560 -1.02 -5.61 -4.45
CA ASN A 560 0.33 -5.66 -5.00
C ASN A 560 1.21 -4.53 -4.48
N ASP A 561 2.48 -4.88 -4.16
CA ASP A 561 3.49 -3.88 -3.83
C ASP A 561 3.82 -3.00 -5.05
N MET A 562 4.11 -1.74 -4.80
CA MET A 562 4.53 -0.82 -5.84
C MET A 562 5.93 -0.24 -5.56
N ARG A 563 6.68 0.04 -6.62
CA ARG A 563 7.96 0.74 -6.52
C ARG A 563 7.76 2.22 -6.83
N PHE A 564 8.33 3.06 -6.00
CA PHE A 564 8.27 4.50 -6.15
C PHE A 564 9.48 5.03 -6.95
N TYR A 565 9.21 5.86 -7.96
CA TYR A 565 10.19 6.49 -8.83
C TYR A 565 9.86 7.97 -8.99
N TYR A 566 10.85 8.85 -8.85
CA TYR A 566 10.67 10.29 -9.06
C TYR A 566 10.32 10.65 -10.50
N GLU A 567 10.82 9.88 -11.48
CA GLU A 567 10.50 10.04 -12.89
C GLU A 567 9.00 9.87 -13.17
N ARG A 568 8.32 9.02 -12.42
CA ARG A 568 6.86 8.87 -12.51
C ARG A 568 6.12 10.08 -11.94
N VAL A 569 6.67 10.71 -10.89
CA VAL A 569 6.09 11.95 -10.35
C VAL A 569 6.22 13.08 -11.35
N GLU A 570 7.34 13.17 -12.05
CA GLU A 570 7.55 14.15 -13.13
C GLU A 570 6.58 13.91 -14.30
N ALA A 571 6.37 12.66 -14.69
CA ALA A 571 5.37 12.30 -15.71
C ALA A 571 3.95 12.70 -15.30
N SER A 572 3.57 12.46 -14.05
CA SER A 572 2.26 12.85 -13.48
C SER A 572 2.08 14.37 -13.46
N ARG A 573 3.11 15.12 -13.05
CA ARG A 573 3.12 16.60 -13.14
C ARG A 573 2.96 17.08 -14.59
N ASN A 574 3.64 16.43 -15.52
CA ASN A 574 3.55 16.78 -16.94
C ASN A 574 2.15 16.53 -17.50
N PHE A 575 1.46 15.49 -17.02
CA PHE A 575 0.06 15.26 -17.39
C PHE A 575 -0.87 16.37 -16.85
N ALA A 576 -0.70 16.79 -15.58
CA ALA A 576 -1.45 17.92 -15.04
C ALA A 576 -1.22 19.21 -15.86
N ASN A 577 0.01 19.47 -16.27
CA ASN A 577 0.34 20.58 -17.16
C ASN A 577 -0.26 20.42 -18.57
N LYS A 578 -0.37 19.19 -19.09
CA LYS A 578 -0.97 18.97 -20.42
C LYS A 578 -2.46 19.30 -20.40
N ILE A 579 -3.19 18.81 -19.38
CA ILE A 579 -4.62 19.13 -19.26
C ILE A 579 -4.86 20.62 -19.00
N TRP A 580 -3.98 21.25 -18.21
CA TRP A 580 -4.01 22.69 -17.97
C TRP A 580 -3.88 23.48 -19.29
N ASN A 581 -2.89 23.14 -20.11
CA ASN A 581 -2.66 23.81 -21.39
C ASN A 581 -3.79 23.55 -22.40
N ALA A 582 -4.33 22.34 -22.44
CA ALA A 582 -5.51 22.00 -23.26
C ALA A 582 -6.72 22.83 -22.82
N SER A 583 -6.97 22.92 -21.53
CA SER A 583 -8.07 23.73 -20.97
C SER A 583 -7.89 25.21 -21.29
N ARG A 584 -6.69 25.72 -21.14
CA ARG A 584 -6.36 27.12 -21.50
C ARG A 584 -6.60 27.39 -22.99
N PHE A 585 -6.19 26.48 -23.87
CA PHE A 585 -6.46 26.58 -25.31
C PHE A 585 -7.97 26.62 -25.59
N ILE A 586 -8.76 25.76 -24.95
CA ILE A 586 -10.21 25.71 -25.09
C ILE A 586 -10.84 27.02 -24.62
N MET A 587 -10.49 27.49 -23.42
CA MET A 587 -11.04 28.73 -22.86
C MET A 587 -10.76 29.96 -23.73
N MET A 588 -9.57 30.06 -24.35
CA MET A 588 -9.22 31.14 -25.28
C MET A 588 -10.07 31.14 -26.55
N ASN A 589 -10.70 30.03 -26.90
CA ASN A 589 -11.56 29.91 -28.10
C ASN A 589 -13.06 29.99 -27.79
N MET A 590 -13.47 29.91 -26.49
CA MET A 590 -14.89 29.83 -26.11
C MET A 590 -15.70 31.09 -26.47
N GLU A 591 -15.06 32.26 -26.53
CA GLU A 591 -15.73 33.51 -26.86
C GLU A 591 -15.98 33.72 -28.36
N LYS A 592 -15.45 32.83 -29.22
CA LYS A 592 -15.54 33.00 -30.69
C LYS A 592 -16.93 32.71 -31.24
N ALA A 593 -17.71 31.84 -30.60
CA ALA A 593 -19.09 31.56 -31.01
C ALA A 593 -19.94 31.17 -29.78
N SER A 594 -21.23 31.59 -29.78
CA SER A 594 -22.20 31.10 -28.79
C SER A 594 -22.51 29.63 -29.02
N THR A 595 -22.59 28.89 -27.93
CA THR A 595 -22.92 27.45 -27.92
C THR A 595 -24.35 27.15 -27.45
N ASP A 596 -25.17 28.18 -27.20
CA ASP A 596 -26.50 28.04 -26.58
C ASP A 596 -27.51 27.23 -27.41
N ASN A 597 -27.36 27.22 -28.73
CA ASN A 597 -28.29 26.58 -29.65
C ASN A 597 -27.66 25.38 -30.39
N VAL A 598 -26.55 24.82 -29.91
CA VAL A 598 -25.92 23.68 -30.55
C VAL A 598 -26.74 22.41 -30.26
N SER A 599 -27.15 21.73 -31.30
CA SER A 599 -27.85 20.44 -31.26
C SER A 599 -26.96 19.29 -31.77
N LEU A 600 -27.35 18.05 -31.54
CA LEU A 600 -26.63 16.88 -32.04
C LEU A 600 -26.55 16.80 -33.57
N GLU A 601 -27.45 17.48 -34.28
CA GLU A 601 -27.49 17.57 -35.75
C GLU A 601 -26.39 18.49 -36.29
N ASP A 602 -25.95 19.46 -35.49
CA ASP A 602 -24.88 20.41 -35.85
C ASP A 602 -23.47 19.79 -35.73
N LEU A 603 -23.36 18.61 -35.11
CA LEU A 603 -22.11 17.96 -34.85
C LEU A 603 -21.51 17.34 -36.10
N THR A 604 -20.22 17.56 -36.30
CA THR A 604 -19.45 16.89 -37.36
C THR A 604 -19.06 15.47 -36.94
N MET A 605 -18.56 14.70 -37.87
CA MET A 605 -18.10 13.33 -37.62
C MET A 605 -17.06 13.26 -36.49
N ALA A 606 -16.11 14.21 -36.41
CA ALA A 606 -15.11 14.26 -35.35
C ALA A 606 -15.74 14.53 -33.96
N ASP A 607 -16.75 15.41 -33.90
CA ASP A 607 -17.45 15.74 -32.66
C ASP A 607 -18.22 14.51 -32.15
N LYS A 608 -18.91 13.82 -33.03
CA LYS A 608 -19.67 12.59 -32.73
C LYS A 608 -18.74 11.46 -32.28
N TRP A 609 -17.59 11.30 -32.96
CA TRP A 609 -16.57 10.33 -32.59
C TRP A 609 -16.06 10.54 -31.15
N ILE A 610 -15.62 11.76 -30.81
CA ILE A 610 -15.06 12.00 -29.44
C ILE A 610 -16.12 11.90 -28.36
N LEU A 611 -17.37 12.25 -28.65
CA LEU A 611 -18.48 12.05 -27.71
C LEU A 611 -18.74 10.56 -27.47
N THR A 612 -18.70 9.72 -28.52
CA THR A 612 -18.84 8.27 -28.39
C THR A 612 -17.71 7.69 -27.53
N LYS A 613 -16.46 8.09 -27.81
CA LYS A 613 -15.31 7.69 -27.01
C LYS A 613 -15.42 8.12 -25.53
N CYS A 614 -15.89 9.37 -25.31
CA CYS A 614 -16.13 9.88 -23.97
C CYS A 614 -17.24 9.10 -23.25
N ASN A 615 -18.29 8.73 -23.95
CA ASN A 615 -19.40 7.96 -23.41
C ASN A 615 -18.97 6.57 -22.95
N SER A 616 -18.23 5.85 -23.79
CA SER A 616 -17.62 4.56 -23.43
C SER A 616 -16.66 4.68 -22.24
N LEU A 617 -15.84 5.75 -22.21
CA LEU A 617 -14.95 6.01 -21.10
C LEU A 617 -15.68 6.16 -19.76
N ILE A 618 -16.80 6.89 -19.73
CA ILE A 618 -17.62 7.07 -18.52
C ILE A 618 -18.06 5.72 -17.96
N GLU A 619 -18.54 4.81 -18.82
CA GLU A 619 -18.96 3.46 -18.42
C GLU A 619 -17.78 2.65 -17.87
N GLU A 620 -16.69 2.60 -18.62
CA GLU A 620 -15.50 1.84 -18.26
C GLU A 620 -14.85 2.32 -16.94
N VAL A 621 -14.74 3.61 -16.73
CA VAL A 621 -14.17 4.19 -15.50
C VAL A 621 -15.07 3.90 -14.31
N THR A 622 -16.38 4.04 -14.48
CA THR A 622 -17.37 3.74 -13.45
C THR A 622 -17.31 2.27 -13.03
N GLU A 623 -17.29 1.35 -14.01
CA GLU A 623 -17.19 -0.09 -13.75
C GLU A 623 -15.89 -0.45 -13.02
N ASN A 624 -14.76 0.11 -13.44
CA ASN A 624 -13.47 -0.16 -12.77
C ASN A 624 -13.42 0.39 -11.35
N LEU A 625 -13.98 1.58 -11.10
CA LEU A 625 -14.06 2.13 -9.74
C LEU A 625 -14.98 1.30 -8.83
N ASP A 626 -16.10 0.80 -9.35
CA ASP A 626 -17.01 -0.07 -8.60
C ASP A 626 -16.37 -1.45 -8.30
N ARG A 627 -15.38 -1.87 -9.08
CA ARG A 627 -14.54 -3.06 -8.83
C ARG A 627 -13.29 -2.77 -8.02
N TYR A 628 -13.08 -1.54 -7.58
CA TYR A 628 -11.88 -1.08 -6.88
C TYR A 628 -10.58 -1.14 -7.72
N GLU A 629 -10.68 -1.18 -9.03
CA GLU A 629 -9.57 -1.20 -9.98
C GLU A 629 -9.14 0.23 -10.35
N MET A 630 -8.77 1.02 -9.35
CA MET A 630 -8.49 2.47 -9.49
C MET A 630 -7.36 2.76 -10.47
N GLY A 631 -6.31 1.93 -10.48
CA GLY A 631 -5.19 2.11 -11.41
C GLY A 631 -5.59 1.93 -12.87
N ILE A 632 -6.51 1.00 -13.17
CA ILE A 632 -7.05 0.78 -14.51
C ILE A 632 -7.97 1.94 -14.89
N ALA A 633 -8.85 2.36 -13.97
CA ALA A 633 -9.72 3.52 -14.17
C ALA A 633 -8.92 4.78 -14.54
N LEU A 634 -7.86 5.08 -13.78
CA LEU A 634 -6.98 6.22 -14.06
C LEU A 634 -6.29 6.09 -15.42
N GLN A 635 -5.78 4.91 -15.76
CA GLN A 635 -5.09 4.69 -17.04
C GLN A 635 -6.01 4.95 -18.22
N LYS A 636 -7.27 4.51 -18.16
CA LYS A 636 -8.26 4.77 -19.22
C LYS A 636 -8.52 6.26 -19.41
N VAL A 637 -8.67 7.01 -18.32
CA VAL A 637 -8.85 8.48 -18.41
C VAL A 637 -7.58 9.15 -18.94
N TYR A 638 -6.41 8.70 -18.50
CA TYR A 638 -5.13 9.20 -18.98
C TYR A 638 -4.99 9.04 -20.50
N ASP A 639 -5.21 7.82 -21.00
CA ASP A 639 -5.08 7.50 -22.44
C ASP A 639 -6.08 8.30 -23.27
N PHE A 640 -7.33 8.39 -22.82
CA PHE A 640 -8.35 9.19 -23.49
C PHE A 640 -7.97 10.67 -23.55
N VAL A 641 -7.59 11.27 -22.42
CA VAL A 641 -7.26 12.72 -22.37
C VAL A 641 -6.00 13.01 -23.18
N TRP A 642 -4.98 12.17 -23.03
CA TRP A 642 -3.69 12.42 -23.70
C TRP A 642 -3.80 12.18 -25.21
N GLU A 643 -4.25 10.99 -25.62
CA GLU A 643 -4.24 10.57 -27.01
C GLU A 643 -5.50 11.04 -27.75
N GLU A 644 -6.70 10.59 -27.33
CA GLU A 644 -7.91 10.83 -28.10
C GLU A 644 -8.32 12.30 -28.10
N PHE A 645 -8.34 12.92 -26.93
CA PHE A 645 -8.79 14.30 -26.79
C PHE A 645 -7.72 15.31 -27.21
N CYS A 646 -6.50 15.25 -26.62
CA CYS A 646 -5.48 16.26 -26.90
C CYS A 646 -4.78 16.05 -28.24
N ASP A 647 -4.29 14.83 -28.54
CA ASP A 647 -3.44 14.58 -29.71
C ASP A 647 -4.25 14.42 -31.00
N TRP A 648 -5.53 14.02 -30.89
CA TRP A 648 -6.40 13.88 -32.06
C TRP A 648 -7.48 14.94 -32.12
N TYR A 649 -8.45 14.94 -31.20
CA TYR A 649 -9.64 15.78 -31.35
C TYR A 649 -9.31 17.27 -31.39
N ILE A 650 -8.49 17.77 -30.45
CA ILE A 650 -8.09 19.19 -30.44
C ILE A 650 -7.42 19.58 -31.76
N GLU A 651 -6.54 18.72 -32.31
CA GLU A 651 -5.87 18.99 -33.56
C GLU A 651 -6.84 18.96 -34.76
N MET A 652 -7.84 18.08 -34.72
CA MET A 652 -8.87 17.99 -35.77
C MET A 652 -9.74 19.24 -35.85
N VAL A 653 -10.02 19.88 -34.71
CA VAL A 653 -10.94 21.03 -34.68
C VAL A 653 -10.25 22.39 -34.87
N LYS A 654 -8.92 22.48 -34.74
CA LYS A 654 -8.17 23.74 -34.93
C LYS A 654 -8.54 24.49 -36.24
N PRO A 655 -8.63 23.86 -37.42
CA PRO A 655 -9.03 24.57 -38.63
C PRO A 655 -10.40 25.23 -38.53
N ARG A 656 -11.36 24.60 -37.81
CA ARG A 656 -12.72 25.13 -37.62
C ARG A 656 -12.71 26.31 -36.61
N LEU A 657 -11.80 26.28 -35.64
CA LEU A 657 -11.66 27.34 -34.63
C LEU A 657 -10.96 28.58 -35.19
N TRP A 658 -10.12 28.45 -36.22
CA TRP A 658 -9.38 29.55 -36.83
C TRP A 658 -10.05 30.18 -38.04
N ASP A 659 -11.14 29.60 -38.54
CA ASP A 659 -11.99 30.11 -39.60
C ASP A 659 -13.22 30.78 -39.02
N ASP A 660 -13.20 32.09 -38.87
CA ASP A 660 -14.28 32.88 -38.25
C ASP A 660 -15.61 32.80 -39.01
N GLY A 661 -15.64 32.26 -40.23
CA GLY A 661 -16.86 32.00 -41.02
C GLY A 661 -17.38 30.57 -40.94
N ASN A 662 -16.72 29.69 -40.19
CA ASN A 662 -17.05 28.28 -40.18
C ASN A 662 -18.34 27.99 -39.39
N LYS A 663 -19.35 27.47 -40.10
CA LYS A 663 -20.70 27.19 -39.56
C LYS A 663 -20.66 26.15 -38.41
N SER A 664 -19.64 25.28 -38.35
CA SER A 664 -19.49 24.26 -37.33
C SER A 664 -18.59 24.68 -36.19
N GLN A 665 -18.16 25.95 -36.11
CA GLN A 665 -17.30 26.46 -35.04
C GLN A 665 -17.96 26.35 -33.65
N ALA A 666 -19.25 26.72 -33.55
CA ALA A 666 -20.02 26.60 -32.33
C ALA A 666 -20.11 25.14 -31.83
N ALA A 667 -20.34 24.19 -32.74
CA ALA A 667 -20.38 22.76 -32.42
C ALA A 667 -19.02 22.25 -31.92
N ALA A 668 -17.91 22.69 -32.53
CA ALA A 668 -16.57 22.35 -32.06
C ALA A 668 -16.30 22.86 -30.63
N ILE A 669 -16.66 24.12 -30.34
CA ILE A 669 -16.49 24.74 -29.03
C ILE A 669 -17.35 24.03 -27.97
N TRP A 670 -18.62 23.75 -28.28
CA TRP A 670 -19.53 23.01 -27.42
C TRP A 670 -18.97 21.61 -27.06
N THR A 671 -18.50 20.89 -28.05
CA THR A 671 -17.96 19.55 -27.88
C THR A 671 -16.66 19.58 -27.06
N LEU A 672 -15.75 20.52 -27.32
CA LEU A 672 -14.54 20.73 -26.55
C LEU A 672 -14.86 20.98 -25.06
N LYS A 673 -15.78 21.92 -24.78
CA LYS A 673 -16.21 22.23 -23.41
C LYS A 673 -16.83 21.01 -22.74
N THR A 674 -17.76 20.34 -23.43
CA THR A 674 -18.50 19.18 -22.90
C THR A 674 -17.54 18.04 -22.54
N VAL A 675 -16.68 17.62 -23.48
CA VAL A 675 -15.73 16.52 -23.25
C VAL A 675 -14.70 16.86 -22.16
N LEU A 676 -14.25 18.12 -22.12
CA LEU A 676 -13.35 18.58 -21.06
C LEU A 676 -14.02 18.48 -19.69
N ILE A 677 -15.27 18.96 -19.52
CA ILE A 677 -16.00 18.86 -18.26
C ILE A 677 -16.16 17.41 -17.81
N GLN A 678 -16.55 16.50 -18.73
CA GLN A 678 -16.67 15.08 -18.38
C GLN A 678 -15.30 14.50 -17.95
N SER A 679 -14.24 14.82 -18.66
CA SER A 679 -12.88 14.39 -18.34
C SER A 679 -12.40 14.92 -16.97
N LEU A 680 -12.68 16.17 -16.66
CA LEU A 680 -12.35 16.76 -15.36
C LEU A 680 -13.10 16.07 -14.23
N LYS A 681 -14.38 15.76 -14.40
CA LYS A 681 -15.19 15.03 -13.43
C LYS A 681 -14.66 13.61 -13.19
N LEU A 682 -14.25 12.89 -14.25
CA LEU A 682 -13.66 11.56 -14.13
C LEU A 682 -12.27 11.59 -13.45
N LEU A 683 -11.49 12.65 -13.69
CA LEU A 683 -10.15 12.83 -13.09
C LEU A 683 -10.19 13.35 -11.65
N HIS A 684 -11.28 14.04 -11.26
CA HIS A 684 -11.32 14.73 -9.97
C HIS A 684 -11.01 13.85 -8.75
N PRO A 685 -11.47 12.60 -8.63
CA PRO A 685 -11.09 11.74 -7.53
C PRO A 685 -9.57 11.52 -7.41
N PHE A 686 -8.85 11.51 -8.53
CA PHE A 686 -7.41 11.25 -8.59
C PHE A 686 -6.55 12.49 -8.40
N ILE A 687 -6.87 13.57 -9.13
CA ILE A 687 -6.11 14.83 -9.15
C ILE A 687 -7.04 16.02 -8.87
N PRO A 688 -7.47 16.16 -7.61
CA PRO A 688 -8.59 17.03 -7.26
C PRO A 688 -8.31 18.52 -7.41
N PHE A 689 -7.07 18.98 -7.27
CA PHE A 689 -6.77 20.42 -7.25
C PHE A 689 -6.76 21.04 -8.65
N VAL A 690 -6.05 20.45 -9.59
CA VAL A 690 -6.00 20.95 -10.96
C VAL A 690 -7.37 20.88 -11.63
N THR A 691 -8.15 19.83 -11.32
CA THR A 691 -9.50 19.67 -11.86
C THR A 691 -10.48 20.69 -11.31
N GLU A 692 -10.43 20.97 -10.00
CA GLU A 692 -11.22 22.03 -9.37
C GLU A 692 -10.91 23.39 -9.97
N GLU A 693 -9.62 23.75 -10.08
CA GLU A 693 -9.23 25.07 -10.59
C GLU A 693 -9.70 25.27 -12.03
N ILE A 694 -9.48 24.28 -12.90
CA ILE A 694 -9.95 24.37 -14.28
C ILE A 694 -11.47 24.46 -14.35
N PHE A 695 -12.18 23.59 -13.62
CA PHE A 695 -13.63 23.49 -13.63
C PHE A 695 -14.29 24.82 -13.20
N CYS A 696 -13.85 25.41 -12.09
CA CYS A 696 -14.37 26.67 -11.57
C CYS A 696 -14.07 27.88 -12.47
N ASN A 697 -13.07 27.81 -13.35
CA ASN A 697 -12.78 28.87 -14.31
C ASN A 697 -13.43 28.63 -15.68
N LEU A 698 -13.81 27.40 -16.01
CA LEU A 698 -14.37 27.00 -17.28
C LEU A 698 -15.88 27.25 -17.39
N GLN A 699 -16.59 27.26 -16.27
CA GLN A 699 -18.05 27.41 -16.19
C GLN A 699 -18.46 28.14 -14.90
N ASP A 700 -19.66 28.71 -14.86
CA ASP A 700 -20.22 29.45 -13.71
C ASP A 700 -21.55 28.80 -13.22
N GLU A 701 -21.94 27.65 -13.75
CA GLU A 701 -23.21 26.97 -13.45
C GLU A 701 -23.15 26.21 -12.12
N GLU A 702 -22.01 25.59 -11.84
CA GLU A 702 -21.75 24.80 -10.64
C GLU A 702 -20.62 25.45 -9.80
N GLU A 703 -20.80 25.58 -8.48
CA GLU A 703 -19.86 26.26 -7.59
C GLU A 703 -18.53 25.52 -7.42
N SER A 704 -18.55 24.19 -7.49
CA SER A 704 -17.39 23.33 -7.29
C SER A 704 -17.62 21.95 -7.91
N ILE A 705 -16.55 21.36 -8.46
CA ILE A 705 -16.56 19.97 -8.93
C ILE A 705 -16.78 18.97 -7.78
N MET A 706 -16.43 19.35 -6.55
CA MET A 706 -16.63 18.55 -5.34
C MET A 706 -18.09 18.15 -5.10
N VAL A 707 -19.03 19.01 -5.49
CA VAL A 707 -20.47 18.84 -5.28
C VAL A 707 -21.21 18.59 -6.60
N SER A 708 -20.48 18.48 -7.70
CA SER A 708 -21.08 18.18 -9.01
C SER A 708 -21.39 16.67 -9.13
N SER A 709 -22.32 16.34 -10.02
CA SER A 709 -22.71 14.95 -10.25
C SER A 709 -21.67 14.18 -11.06
N TRP A 710 -21.49 12.90 -10.71
CA TRP A 710 -20.69 11.96 -11.48
C TRP A 710 -21.22 11.84 -12.91
N PRO A 711 -20.35 11.76 -13.92
CA PRO A 711 -20.76 11.58 -15.30
C PRO A 711 -21.60 10.30 -15.49
N VAL A 712 -22.62 10.41 -16.34
CA VAL A 712 -23.45 9.26 -16.72
C VAL A 712 -23.42 9.15 -18.25
N SER A 713 -23.28 7.94 -18.75
CA SER A 713 -23.33 7.67 -20.19
C SER A 713 -24.71 8.02 -20.75
N LYS A 714 -24.73 8.52 -21.98
CA LYS A 714 -25.94 8.98 -22.66
C LYS A 714 -26.11 8.19 -23.95
N PRO A 715 -27.20 7.40 -24.10
CA PRO A 715 -27.42 6.61 -25.31
C PRO A 715 -27.37 7.42 -26.61
N GLU A 716 -27.80 8.69 -26.56
CA GLU A 716 -27.78 9.63 -27.68
C GLU A 716 -26.39 10.07 -28.13
N TRP A 717 -25.34 9.73 -27.36
CA TRP A 717 -23.93 10.01 -27.72
C TRP A 717 -23.24 8.81 -28.39
N ASN A 718 -23.95 7.74 -28.71
CA ASN A 718 -23.39 6.55 -29.34
C ASN A 718 -23.55 6.65 -30.87
N PHE A 719 -22.52 7.16 -31.55
CA PHE A 719 -22.44 7.34 -33.01
C PHE A 719 -21.46 6.32 -33.59
N THR A 720 -21.88 5.05 -33.67
CA THR A 720 -21.01 3.93 -34.05
C THR A 720 -20.45 4.07 -35.48
N GLU A 721 -21.24 4.58 -36.45
CA GLU A 721 -20.76 4.75 -37.80
C GLU A 721 -19.67 5.81 -37.91
N GLU A 722 -19.85 6.93 -37.22
CA GLU A 722 -18.87 8.00 -37.17
C GLU A 722 -17.62 7.59 -36.43
N GLU A 723 -17.76 6.78 -35.39
CA GLU A 723 -16.62 6.21 -34.66
C GLU A 723 -15.76 5.34 -35.56
N GLU A 724 -16.37 4.37 -36.26
CA GLU A 724 -15.66 3.51 -37.21
C GLU A 724 -14.97 4.31 -38.31
N ALA A 725 -15.63 5.34 -38.83
CA ALA A 725 -15.09 6.19 -39.89
C ALA A 725 -13.86 7.00 -39.44
N VAL A 726 -13.90 7.58 -38.23
CA VAL A 726 -12.77 8.35 -37.71
C VAL A 726 -11.61 7.43 -37.32
N GLU A 727 -11.86 6.25 -36.73
CA GLU A 727 -10.78 5.30 -36.43
C GLU A 727 -10.08 4.82 -37.71
N MET A 728 -10.83 4.54 -38.79
CA MET A 728 -10.26 4.21 -40.10
C MET A 728 -9.35 5.33 -40.61
N MET A 729 -9.78 6.56 -40.49
CA MET A 729 -9.00 7.73 -40.92
C MET A 729 -7.76 7.93 -40.02
N LYS A 730 -7.87 7.74 -38.73
CA LYS A 730 -6.73 7.77 -37.79
C LYS A 730 -5.68 6.72 -38.17
N ASP A 731 -6.11 5.51 -38.51
CA ASP A 731 -5.21 4.45 -38.98
C ASP A 731 -4.46 4.84 -40.25
N ALA A 732 -5.16 5.44 -41.24
CA ALA A 732 -4.53 5.95 -42.43
C ALA A 732 -3.50 7.05 -42.14
N VAL A 733 -3.84 8.00 -41.30
CA VAL A 733 -2.92 9.08 -40.89
C VAL A 733 -1.73 8.52 -40.07
N ARG A 734 -1.95 7.55 -39.19
CA ARG A 734 -0.86 6.88 -38.46
C ARG A 734 0.09 6.15 -39.39
N ALA A 735 -0.45 5.43 -40.38
CA ALA A 735 0.36 4.75 -41.38
C ALA A 735 1.22 5.73 -42.19
N ILE A 736 0.67 6.86 -42.62
CA ILE A 736 1.40 7.94 -43.30
C ILE A 736 2.52 8.47 -42.38
N ARG A 737 2.20 8.80 -41.14
CA ARG A 737 3.19 9.34 -40.17
C ARG A 737 4.33 8.35 -39.89
N THR A 738 4.00 7.06 -39.77
CA THR A 738 4.99 5.99 -39.52
C THR A 738 5.97 5.90 -40.68
N VAL A 739 5.47 5.88 -41.89
CA VAL A 739 6.32 5.84 -43.11
C VAL A 739 7.18 7.11 -43.22
N ARG A 740 6.60 8.29 -43.01
CA ARG A 740 7.35 9.55 -43.03
C ARG A 740 8.43 9.61 -41.96
N THR A 741 8.15 9.11 -40.77
CA THR A 741 9.14 9.03 -39.68
C THR A 741 10.28 8.08 -40.00
N SER A 742 9.99 6.91 -40.56
CA SER A 742 11.02 5.96 -40.99
C SER A 742 11.96 6.51 -42.07
N MET A 743 11.47 7.47 -42.86
CA MET A 743 12.22 8.19 -43.91
C MET A 743 12.84 9.50 -43.42
N ASN A 744 12.69 9.85 -42.11
CA ASN A 744 13.13 11.12 -41.53
C ASN A 744 12.55 12.37 -42.22
N VAL A 745 11.32 12.31 -42.72
CA VAL A 745 10.63 13.43 -43.38
C VAL A 745 10.02 14.34 -42.31
N PRO A 746 10.45 15.61 -42.23
CA PRO A 746 9.91 16.52 -41.24
C PRO A 746 8.45 16.89 -41.49
N PRO A 747 7.64 17.19 -40.46
CA PRO A 747 6.25 17.62 -40.58
C PRO A 747 6.03 18.82 -41.52
N SER A 748 6.99 19.73 -41.57
CA SER A 748 6.93 20.94 -42.41
C SER A 748 7.00 20.64 -43.90
N LYS A 749 7.54 19.47 -44.31
CA LYS A 749 7.62 19.07 -45.72
C LYS A 749 6.31 18.33 -46.08
N LYS A 750 5.41 19.03 -46.73
CA LYS A 750 4.13 18.49 -47.21
C LYS A 750 4.30 17.72 -48.52
N ALA A 751 3.45 16.74 -48.74
CA ALA A 751 3.43 15.94 -49.99
C ALA A 751 2.00 15.64 -50.42
N THR A 752 1.82 15.35 -51.71
CA THR A 752 0.55 14.84 -52.23
C THR A 752 0.30 13.45 -51.69
N VAL A 753 -0.92 13.19 -51.24
CA VAL A 753 -1.35 11.87 -50.75
C VAL A 753 -2.45 11.33 -51.64
N TYR A 754 -2.16 10.22 -52.32
CA TYR A 754 -3.15 9.44 -53.01
C TYR A 754 -3.74 8.40 -52.09
N VAL A 755 -5.05 8.40 -51.85
CA VAL A 755 -5.75 7.39 -51.05
C VAL A 755 -6.46 6.46 -52.01
N VAL A 756 -6.04 5.20 -52.04
CA VAL A 756 -6.60 4.18 -52.94
C VAL A 756 -7.39 3.17 -52.13
N SER A 757 -8.67 3.00 -52.49
CA SER A 757 -9.54 1.97 -51.94
C SER A 757 -10.56 1.53 -52.99
N GLU A 758 -10.79 0.22 -53.10
CA GLU A 758 -11.83 -0.34 -53.99
C GLU A 758 -13.25 -0.11 -53.40
N ASP A 759 -13.36 0.07 -52.07
CA ASP A 759 -14.63 0.30 -51.38
C ASP A 759 -15.11 1.74 -51.56
N ALA A 760 -16.29 1.89 -52.18
CA ALA A 760 -16.89 3.19 -52.47
C ALA A 760 -17.27 3.96 -51.18
N LYS A 761 -17.72 3.25 -50.13
CA LYS A 761 -18.05 3.86 -48.82
C LYS A 761 -16.79 4.43 -48.14
N VAL A 762 -15.68 3.71 -48.21
CA VAL A 762 -14.39 4.17 -47.70
C VAL A 762 -13.92 5.42 -48.47
N ARG A 763 -14.02 5.45 -49.79
CA ARG A 763 -13.65 6.64 -50.56
C ARG A 763 -14.52 7.85 -50.19
N GLU A 764 -15.83 7.65 -50.03
CA GLU A 764 -16.76 8.71 -49.59
C GLU A 764 -16.37 9.30 -48.22
N ILE A 765 -16.07 8.45 -47.26
CA ILE A 765 -15.60 8.86 -45.92
C ILE A 765 -14.33 9.70 -46.03
N PHE A 766 -13.34 9.25 -46.79
CA PHE A 766 -12.10 9.97 -46.97
C PHE A 766 -12.27 11.28 -47.73
N GLU A 767 -13.15 11.30 -48.75
CA GLU A 767 -13.47 12.50 -49.52
C GLU A 767 -14.03 13.61 -48.65
N HIS A 768 -14.98 13.29 -47.75
CA HIS A 768 -15.58 14.25 -46.81
C HIS A 768 -14.61 14.72 -45.71
N ASN A 769 -13.55 13.97 -45.49
CA ASN A 769 -12.60 14.22 -44.40
C ASN A 769 -11.17 14.54 -44.87
N LYS A 770 -10.99 14.97 -46.09
CA LYS A 770 -9.68 15.35 -46.70
C LYS A 770 -8.88 16.31 -45.81
N ILE A 771 -9.56 17.18 -45.09
CA ILE A 771 -8.93 18.16 -44.20
C ILE A 771 -8.02 17.51 -43.16
N PHE A 772 -8.35 16.32 -42.69
CA PHE A 772 -7.54 15.63 -41.66
C PHE A 772 -6.24 15.06 -42.26
N PHE A 773 -6.24 14.65 -43.54
CA PHE A 773 -4.99 14.28 -44.21
C PHE A 773 -4.12 15.51 -44.44
N ALA A 774 -4.73 16.66 -44.80
CA ALA A 774 -4.01 17.90 -44.98
C ALA A 774 -3.34 18.39 -43.68
N THR A 775 -4.06 18.33 -42.57
CA THR A 775 -3.57 18.84 -41.26
C THR A 775 -2.74 17.81 -40.49
N LEU A 776 -3.21 16.59 -40.40
CA LEU A 776 -2.61 15.54 -39.55
C LEU A 776 -1.70 14.59 -40.37
N GLY A 777 -1.98 14.39 -41.67
CA GLY A 777 -1.17 13.58 -42.58
C GLY A 777 -0.06 14.37 -43.29
N TYR A 778 0.01 15.69 -43.06
CA TYR A 778 0.96 16.61 -43.69
C TYR A 778 0.86 16.60 -45.24
N ALA A 779 -0.39 16.51 -45.74
CA ALA A 779 -0.64 16.57 -47.16
C ALA A 779 -0.81 18.00 -47.63
N ASN A 780 -0.27 18.33 -48.82
CA ASN A 780 -0.57 19.57 -49.57
C ASN A 780 -1.79 19.37 -50.45
N GLU A 781 -1.98 18.15 -51.01
CA GLU A 781 -3.11 17.75 -51.81
C GLU A 781 -3.52 16.32 -51.43
N VAL A 782 -4.81 16.01 -51.51
CA VAL A 782 -5.36 14.67 -51.22
C VAL A 782 -6.24 14.25 -52.40
N LEU A 783 -5.84 13.16 -53.04
CA LEU A 783 -6.53 12.58 -54.22
C LEU A 783 -7.04 11.19 -53.84
N ILE A 784 -8.36 10.97 -53.94
CA ILE A 784 -9.01 9.72 -53.55
C ILE A 784 -9.49 9.01 -54.82
N GLN A 785 -9.09 7.75 -55.00
CA GLN A 785 -9.35 7.00 -56.20
C GLN A 785 -9.54 5.50 -55.94
N SER A 786 -10.07 4.78 -56.93
CA SER A 786 -10.37 3.34 -56.80
C SER A 786 -9.18 2.42 -57.04
N ASP A 787 -8.20 2.91 -57.80
CA ASP A 787 -7.04 2.14 -58.28
C ASP A 787 -5.77 2.99 -58.29
N LYS A 788 -4.66 2.43 -58.74
CA LYS A 788 -3.35 3.10 -58.80
C LYS A 788 -3.13 3.97 -60.08
N ALA A 789 -4.15 4.25 -60.85
CA ALA A 789 -3.99 5.01 -62.09
C ALA A 789 -3.37 6.39 -61.82
N GLY A 790 -2.29 6.74 -62.55
CA GLY A 790 -1.62 8.03 -62.42
C GLY A 790 -0.64 8.17 -61.25
N ILE A 791 -0.48 7.15 -60.43
CA ILE A 791 0.48 7.13 -59.30
C ILE A 791 1.83 6.62 -59.86
N ALA A 792 2.93 7.34 -59.55
CA ALA A 792 4.28 6.95 -59.92
C ALA A 792 4.69 5.59 -59.30
N GLU A 793 5.47 4.80 -60.05
CA GLU A 793 5.92 3.49 -59.57
C GLU A 793 6.80 3.56 -58.31
N ASP A 794 7.53 4.65 -58.15
CA ASP A 794 8.43 4.93 -57.01
C ASP A 794 7.71 5.54 -55.81
N ALA A 795 6.41 5.75 -55.89
CA ALA A 795 5.62 6.32 -54.80
C ALA A 795 5.67 5.44 -53.56
N VAL A 796 5.94 6.07 -52.42
CA VAL A 796 6.02 5.39 -51.13
C VAL A 796 4.62 5.04 -50.65
N SER A 797 4.41 3.79 -50.27
CA SER A 797 3.10 3.31 -49.81
C SER A 797 3.01 3.19 -48.30
N ALA A 798 1.86 3.57 -47.74
CA ALA A 798 1.43 3.31 -46.39
C ALA A 798 0.13 2.51 -46.39
N VAL A 799 0.13 1.30 -45.90
CA VAL A 799 -0.95 0.32 -46.05
C VAL A 799 -1.76 0.20 -44.77
N THR A 800 -3.07 0.19 -44.87
CA THR A 800 -4.02 -0.16 -43.80
C THR A 800 -4.95 -1.28 -44.28
N ALA A 801 -5.82 -1.75 -43.41
CA ALA A 801 -6.80 -2.79 -43.74
C ALA A 801 -7.86 -2.34 -44.79
N ARG A 802 -8.11 -1.04 -44.93
CA ARG A 802 -9.20 -0.48 -45.77
C ARG A 802 -8.72 0.33 -46.94
N ALA A 803 -7.49 0.84 -46.93
CA ALA A 803 -6.95 1.69 -47.99
C ALA A 803 -5.42 1.62 -48.03
N THR A 804 -4.86 1.96 -49.19
CA THR A 804 -3.42 2.19 -49.34
C THR A 804 -3.18 3.65 -49.74
N MET A 805 -2.35 4.34 -48.95
CA MET A 805 -1.96 5.71 -49.20
C MET A 805 -0.61 5.71 -49.93
N TYR A 806 -0.50 6.51 -50.99
CA TYR A 806 0.74 6.67 -51.74
C TYR A 806 1.19 8.13 -51.72
N MET A 807 2.47 8.33 -51.54
CA MET A 807 3.12 9.64 -51.54
C MET A 807 4.28 9.65 -52.54
N PRO A 808 4.34 10.61 -53.52
CA PRO A 808 5.44 10.69 -54.43
C PRO A 808 6.79 10.80 -53.73
N PHE A 809 7.73 9.95 -54.08
CA PHE A 809 9.04 9.93 -53.41
C PHE A 809 9.78 11.28 -53.52
N ALA A 810 9.75 11.91 -54.69
CA ALA A 810 10.39 13.20 -54.90
C ALA A 810 9.86 14.35 -54.03
N GLU A 811 8.60 14.25 -53.56
CA GLU A 811 8.01 15.24 -52.68
C GLU A 811 8.42 15.00 -51.22
N LEU A 812 8.72 13.75 -50.82
CA LEU A 812 9.12 13.40 -49.46
C LEU A 812 10.60 13.67 -49.20
N VAL A 813 11.46 13.41 -50.15
CA VAL A 813 12.92 13.49 -50.00
C VAL A 813 13.48 14.51 -50.96
N ASP A 814 14.43 15.36 -50.53
CA ASP A 814 15.29 16.12 -51.38
C ASP A 814 16.36 15.15 -51.89
N VAL A 815 16.11 14.62 -53.09
CA VAL A 815 16.94 13.55 -53.67
C VAL A 815 18.42 13.93 -53.70
N ALA A 816 18.75 15.19 -53.97
CA ALA A 816 20.14 15.66 -54.00
C ALA A 816 20.78 15.65 -52.60
N LYS A 817 20.03 16.11 -51.57
CA LYS A 817 20.51 16.09 -50.17
C LYS A 817 20.54 14.67 -49.59
N GLU A 818 19.63 13.83 -49.99
CA GLU A 818 19.62 12.43 -49.54
C GLU A 818 20.78 11.64 -50.14
N ILE A 819 21.10 11.86 -51.39
CA ILE A 819 22.31 11.33 -52.02
C ILE A 819 23.54 11.80 -51.27
N GLU A 820 23.68 13.09 -50.99
CA GLU A 820 24.80 13.64 -50.25
C GLU A 820 24.88 13.04 -48.80
N ARG A 821 23.74 12.86 -48.16
CA ARG A 821 23.67 12.22 -46.82
C ARG A 821 24.11 10.76 -46.88
N LEU A 822 23.59 10.01 -47.84
CA LEU A 822 23.93 8.59 -48.02
C LEU A 822 25.39 8.41 -48.43
N GLU A 823 25.96 9.28 -49.27
CA GLU A 823 27.38 9.28 -49.60
C GLU A 823 28.28 9.57 -48.39
N LYS A 824 27.85 10.49 -47.49
CA LYS A 824 28.55 10.72 -46.23
C LYS A 824 28.45 9.52 -45.29
N GLU A 825 27.28 8.86 -45.26
CA GLU A 825 27.06 7.66 -44.42
C GLU A 825 27.86 6.47 -44.98
N GLU A 826 27.89 6.27 -46.28
CA GLU A 826 28.72 5.27 -46.96
C GLU A 826 30.20 5.46 -46.61
N LYS A 827 30.72 6.67 -46.71
CA LYS A 827 32.10 7.00 -46.35
C LYS A 827 32.42 6.77 -44.87
N LYS A 828 31.44 7.04 -43.99
CA LYS A 828 31.58 6.76 -42.56
C LYS A 828 31.62 5.24 -42.29
N LEU A 829 30.72 4.49 -42.93
CA LEU A 829 30.65 3.03 -42.83
C LEU A 829 31.89 2.36 -43.39
N GLU A 830 32.44 2.87 -44.51
CA GLU A 830 33.75 2.42 -44.99
C GLU A 830 34.86 2.56 -43.98
N GLY A 831 34.87 3.70 -43.23
CA GLY A 831 35.82 3.92 -42.15
C GLY A 831 35.67 2.92 -40.99
N GLU A 832 34.42 2.67 -40.58
CA GLU A 832 34.15 1.70 -39.50
C GLU A 832 34.41 0.26 -39.91
N LEU A 833 34.05 -0.12 -41.12
CA LEU A 833 34.38 -1.45 -41.71
C LEU A 833 35.89 -1.69 -41.78
N LYS A 834 36.67 -0.69 -42.24
CA LYS A 834 38.12 -0.76 -42.28
C LYS A 834 38.73 -0.88 -40.91
N ARG A 835 38.15 -0.18 -39.91
CA ARG A 835 38.58 -0.23 -38.52
C ARG A 835 38.31 -1.60 -37.88
N SER A 836 37.07 -2.11 -38.01
CA SER A 836 36.67 -3.39 -37.46
C SER A 836 37.44 -4.55 -38.11
N ASN A 837 37.61 -4.51 -39.43
CA ASN A 837 38.43 -5.46 -40.17
C ASN A 837 39.90 -5.42 -39.75
N SER A 838 40.47 -4.23 -39.57
CA SER A 838 41.86 -4.07 -39.08
C SER A 838 42.04 -4.61 -37.64
N MET A 839 41.04 -4.40 -36.79
CA MET A 839 41.04 -4.93 -35.43
C MET A 839 40.93 -6.47 -35.44
N LEU A 840 40.04 -7.03 -36.24
CA LEU A 840 39.86 -8.49 -36.35
C LEU A 840 40.96 -9.19 -37.14
N SER A 841 41.79 -8.47 -37.88
CA SER A 841 42.99 -8.99 -38.58
C SER A 841 44.28 -8.85 -37.75
N ASN A 842 44.22 -8.16 -36.59
CA ASN A 842 45.38 -7.94 -35.75
C ASN A 842 45.64 -9.15 -34.85
N GLU A 843 46.66 -9.94 -35.12
CA GLU A 843 47.03 -11.13 -34.32
C GLU A 843 47.25 -10.82 -32.83
N ARG A 844 47.68 -9.60 -32.49
CA ARG A 844 47.86 -9.21 -31.08
C ARG A 844 46.54 -8.94 -30.39
N PHE A 845 45.54 -8.49 -31.12
CA PHE A 845 44.18 -8.28 -30.58
C PHE A 845 43.47 -9.62 -30.40
N ILE A 846 43.49 -10.51 -31.41
CA ILE A 846 42.84 -11.82 -31.35
C ILE A 846 43.45 -12.73 -30.27
N SER A 847 44.75 -12.62 -30.05
CA SER A 847 45.46 -13.46 -29.05
C SER A 847 45.36 -12.98 -27.60
N LYS A 848 44.98 -11.69 -27.37
CA LYS A 848 44.96 -11.08 -26.00
C LYS A 848 43.60 -10.59 -25.56
N ALA A 849 42.66 -10.36 -26.45
CA ALA A 849 41.34 -9.89 -26.08
C ALA A 849 40.44 -11.02 -25.56
N PRO A 850 39.55 -10.73 -24.58
CA PRO A 850 38.52 -11.69 -24.15
C PRO A 850 37.64 -12.14 -25.33
N ALA A 851 37.23 -13.42 -25.31
CA ALA A 851 36.41 -14.01 -26.38
C ALA A 851 35.11 -13.23 -26.61
N GLU A 852 34.56 -12.66 -25.56
CA GLU A 852 33.35 -11.81 -25.59
C GLU A 852 33.55 -10.51 -26.40
N LYS A 853 34.72 -9.85 -26.25
CA LYS A 853 35.05 -8.65 -27.05
C LYS A 853 35.29 -8.97 -28.52
N ILE A 854 35.84 -10.11 -28.84
CA ILE A 854 36.03 -10.56 -30.23
C ILE A 854 34.66 -10.85 -30.86
N ALA A 855 33.76 -11.49 -30.12
CA ALA A 855 32.39 -11.75 -30.59
C ALA A 855 31.61 -10.47 -30.79
N GLU A 856 31.74 -9.50 -29.89
CA GLU A 856 31.11 -8.17 -29.98
C GLU A 856 31.61 -7.42 -31.26
N GLU A 857 32.91 -7.45 -31.55
CA GLU A 857 33.46 -6.76 -32.72
C GLU A 857 33.09 -7.46 -34.03
N LYS A 858 32.96 -8.79 -34.03
CA LYS A 858 32.40 -9.53 -35.19
C LYS A 858 30.93 -9.17 -35.46
N ALA A 859 30.10 -9.09 -34.41
CA ALA A 859 28.70 -8.69 -34.54
C ALA A 859 28.56 -7.24 -35.07
N LYS A 860 29.47 -6.33 -34.65
CA LYS A 860 29.52 -4.95 -35.20
C LYS A 860 29.89 -4.96 -36.67
N LEU A 861 30.86 -5.80 -37.06
CA LEU A 861 31.29 -5.91 -38.46
C LEU A 861 30.12 -6.37 -39.34
N GLU A 862 29.44 -7.45 -38.97
CA GLU A 862 28.27 -7.97 -39.70
C GLU A 862 27.16 -6.91 -39.82
N LYS A 863 26.93 -6.15 -38.76
CA LYS A 863 25.96 -5.05 -38.75
C LYS A 863 26.38 -3.94 -39.74
N TYR A 864 27.64 -3.56 -39.74
CA TYR A 864 28.15 -2.52 -40.62
C TYR A 864 28.10 -2.99 -42.09
N GLU A 865 28.43 -4.25 -42.41
CA GLU A 865 28.29 -4.82 -43.73
C GLU A 865 26.86 -4.85 -44.21
N ALA A 866 25.91 -5.28 -43.38
CA ALA A 866 24.49 -5.24 -43.69
C ALA A 866 23.98 -3.80 -43.96
N THR A 867 24.39 -2.85 -43.13
CA THR A 867 24.03 -1.43 -43.30
C THR A 867 24.66 -0.84 -44.56
N MET A 868 25.91 -1.12 -44.84
CA MET A 868 26.62 -0.68 -46.06
C MET A 868 25.88 -1.16 -47.30
N LYS A 869 25.51 -2.42 -47.33
CA LYS A 869 24.74 -2.97 -48.45
C LYS A 869 23.42 -2.24 -48.68
N GLN A 870 22.69 -1.96 -47.63
CA GLN A 870 21.43 -1.20 -47.71
C GLN A 870 21.66 0.24 -48.20
N VAL A 871 22.72 0.92 -47.72
CA VAL A 871 23.07 2.27 -48.16
C VAL A 871 23.45 2.28 -49.65
N GLN A 872 24.23 1.32 -50.13
CA GLN A 872 24.63 1.20 -51.51
C GLN A 872 23.46 0.87 -52.46
N GLU A 873 22.58 -0.04 -52.06
CA GLU A 873 21.36 -0.37 -52.80
C GLU A 873 20.47 0.87 -52.94
N ARG A 874 20.34 1.65 -51.86
CA ARG A 874 19.55 2.89 -51.85
C ARG A 874 20.18 4.00 -52.72
N LEU A 875 21.50 4.17 -52.65
CA LEU A 875 22.25 5.11 -53.50
C LEU A 875 22.11 4.74 -54.97
N ALA A 876 22.21 3.47 -55.30
CA ALA A 876 22.04 2.99 -56.68
C ALA A 876 20.60 3.21 -57.21
N ALA A 877 19.59 3.10 -56.34
CA ALA A 877 18.21 3.38 -56.68
C ALA A 877 17.96 4.88 -56.90
N LEU A 878 18.60 5.77 -56.12
CA LEU A 878 18.42 7.23 -56.18
C LEU A 878 19.22 7.89 -57.31
N LYS A 879 20.28 7.26 -57.81
CA LYS A 879 21.13 7.74 -58.91
C LYS A 879 20.67 7.24 -60.29
N LYS A 880 19.69 6.37 -60.34
CA LYS A 880 18.98 5.98 -61.56
C LYS A 880 17.95 7.00 -61.96
#